data_bce8fe424c685f6f1c65d48ac9ac6c4f
#
_entry.id   bce8fe424c685f6f1c65d48ac9ac6c4f
#
_cell.length_a   1.000
_cell.length_b   1.000
_cell.length_c   1.000
_cell.angle_alpha   90.00
_cell.angle_beta   90.00
_cell.angle_gamma   90.00
#
_symmetry.space_group_name_H-M   'P 1'
#
loop_
_entity.id
_entity.type
_entity.pdbx_description
1 polymer ?
#
loop_
_entity_poly.entity_id
_entity_poly.type
_entity_poly.pdbx_seq_one_letter_code
_entity_poly.pdbx_strand_id
1 'polypeptide(L)'
;MNRRAGLVAGAAMSALILLASPTPALADPADGPPPEDLFQKVTLNDTPGEPIDLAVLPDDRVLHTTRGGQVWMHDPETGLNTLAAELDVYQHDEEGLQSIALDPDFGQRGGRSDWVYLYYAPPMDTPEDDPSTPDINEGDAPTTGSPEDFAPFEGVVRLSRFRFDDGKIDMSSEQQILDVPQDRGICCHVGGDIVFDDDGLLYLSTGDDTNPFSSGGYTPIDERPDSNPAFDAQRTSANTNDLRGKVLRIDVGRNGSYSIPSGNLFPEGTEDTRPEIYVMGLRNPFRIELDRTTGDLFVADYSPDAPEADPARGPAGHGQWAAVREPANFGWPYCVTPDMPYVDYDFATGESGEAFDCAAPVNESPNNTGLTELPPVAQPQVWYGEGESELFPELGTGGIGPMAGPAYDFDRRNTKGRTAVGWPEYYDGMPLFHEFTRDYVKGFPLGDDGGVAGIEPVLPSFVFDNPMDLEFGSNGALYVLEYGDGFFAENPDAQLSRIDYIGSDGNRSPVPQAAASATDGQAPLEVDFSSEGTEDPDGDRLRYEWHFDDDGRVDSRERNPSHTFTENGLYNVALKVTDPRGRSASASVRVVVGNEAPQVTLVRPAEGDTFSFGDAVPFEVEVTDDQEVNCDMVTVTYILGHDDHGHPQTTSSGCTGTIQTSDPEGHDPEHDNLRGVFVASYTDPGGEGLPPLTGTDEAVLTPVMP
;
A
#
# COMPACT_ATOMS: atom_id res chain seq x y z
N MET A 1 -28.42 -39.26 -95.49
CA MET A 1 -28.87 -40.67 -95.31
C MET A 1 -28.27 -41.23 -94.04
N ASN A 2 -29.11 -41.83 -93.25
CA ASN A 2 -28.85 -42.63 -92.04
C ASN A 2 -28.52 -41.96 -90.74
N ARG A 3 -29.52 -41.99 -89.93
CA ARG A 3 -29.62 -41.84 -88.51
C ARG A 3 -28.89 -42.97 -87.78
N ARG A 4 -28.22 -42.72 -86.69
CA ARG A 4 -28.10 -43.68 -85.60
C ARG A 4 -28.21 -42.94 -84.23
N ALA A 5 -29.12 -43.44 -83.42
CA ALA A 5 -29.35 -43.06 -82.05
C ALA A 5 -28.25 -43.67 -81.14
N GLY A 6 -27.79 -42.90 -80.20
CA GLY A 6 -26.86 -43.38 -79.18
C GLY A 6 -27.51 -43.25 -77.77
N LEU A 7 -27.53 -44.36 -77.08
CA LEU A 7 -28.01 -44.51 -75.68
C LEU A 7 -27.21 -43.59 -74.73
N VAL A 8 -27.96 -42.92 -73.88
CA VAL A 8 -27.42 -42.22 -72.71
C VAL A 8 -27.42 -43.22 -71.55
N ALA A 9 -26.24 -43.58 -71.04
CA ALA A 9 -26.04 -44.27 -69.78
C ALA A 9 -25.94 -43.27 -68.65
N GLY A 10 -26.94 -43.23 -67.77
CA GLY A 10 -26.92 -42.38 -66.56
C GLY A 10 -25.99 -43.04 -65.51
N ALA A 11 -24.93 -42.34 -65.14
CA ALA A 11 -24.12 -42.64 -63.97
C ALA A 11 -24.69 -41.87 -62.76
N ALA A 12 -25.26 -42.60 -61.82
CA ALA A 12 -25.63 -42.07 -60.50
C ALA A 12 -24.36 -41.76 -59.68
N MET A 13 -24.08 -40.49 -59.49
CA MET A 13 -23.03 -40.06 -58.55
C MET A 13 -23.67 -39.95 -57.16
N SER A 14 -23.33 -40.88 -56.26
CA SER A 14 -23.67 -40.82 -54.84
C SER A 14 -22.75 -39.75 -54.19
N ALA A 15 -23.30 -38.59 -53.85
CA ALA A 15 -22.63 -37.61 -53.07
C ALA A 15 -22.54 -38.09 -51.59
N LEU A 16 -21.36 -38.43 -51.14
CA LEU A 16 -21.03 -38.64 -49.73
C LEU A 16 -21.01 -37.25 -49.06
N ILE A 17 -22.07 -36.89 -48.33
CA ILE A 17 -22.06 -35.75 -47.43
C ILE A 17 -21.24 -36.14 -46.20
N LEU A 18 -19.96 -35.72 -46.11
CA LEU A 18 -19.19 -35.68 -44.90
C LEU A 18 -19.84 -34.60 -44.01
N LEU A 19 -20.59 -35.04 -43.01
CA LEU A 19 -20.94 -34.21 -41.84
C LEU A 19 -19.64 -33.89 -41.10
N ALA A 20 -19.06 -32.73 -41.40
CA ALA A 20 -18.08 -32.14 -40.52
C ALA A 20 -18.79 -31.85 -39.19
N SER A 21 -18.38 -32.50 -38.11
CA SER A 21 -18.74 -32.11 -36.76
C SER A 21 -18.27 -30.67 -36.56
N PRO A 22 -19.11 -29.77 -36.03
CA PRO A 22 -18.62 -28.43 -35.68
C PRO A 22 -17.52 -28.62 -34.64
N THR A 23 -16.30 -28.22 -34.97
CA THR A 23 -15.30 -27.86 -33.96
C THR A 23 -15.96 -26.81 -33.08
N PRO A 24 -15.93 -26.96 -31.75
CA PRO A 24 -16.37 -25.88 -30.90
C PRO A 24 -15.55 -24.64 -31.33
N ALA A 25 -16.25 -23.62 -31.76
CA ALA A 25 -15.66 -22.31 -31.94
C ALA A 25 -15.11 -21.93 -30.56
N LEU A 26 -13.83 -21.57 -30.50
CA LEU A 26 -13.29 -20.80 -29.40
C LEU A 26 -14.25 -19.62 -29.23
N ALA A 27 -14.80 -19.44 -28.03
CA ALA A 27 -15.59 -18.28 -27.72
C ALA A 27 -14.74 -17.04 -28.10
N ASP A 28 -15.30 -16.19 -28.95
CA ASP A 28 -14.73 -14.88 -29.22
C ASP A 28 -14.63 -14.13 -27.88
N PRO A 29 -13.56 -13.36 -27.61
CA PRO A 29 -13.47 -12.52 -26.39
C PRO A 29 -14.52 -11.40 -26.32
N ALA A 30 -15.61 -11.52 -26.99
CA ALA A 30 -16.57 -10.45 -27.34
C ALA A 30 -17.73 -10.27 -26.34
N ASP A 31 -17.77 -10.90 -25.18
CA ASP A 31 -18.97 -10.88 -24.33
C ASP A 31 -18.75 -10.23 -22.92
N GLY A 32 -18.00 -9.12 -22.83
CA GLY A 32 -17.94 -8.31 -21.58
C GLY A 32 -17.27 -9.00 -20.38
N PRO A 33 -17.17 -8.31 -19.24
CA PRO A 33 -16.55 -8.88 -18.03
C PRO A 33 -17.33 -10.09 -17.52
N PRO A 34 -16.64 -11.10 -16.98
CA PRO A 34 -17.29 -12.23 -16.32
C PRO A 34 -18.17 -11.77 -15.17
N PRO A 35 -19.29 -12.46 -14.87
CA PRO A 35 -20.14 -12.16 -13.73
C PRO A 35 -19.34 -12.21 -12.41
N GLU A 36 -19.55 -11.24 -11.53
CA GLU A 36 -18.86 -11.11 -10.26
C GLU A 36 -19.12 -12.28 -9.30
N ASP A 37 -20.27 -12.94 -9.38
CA ASP A 37 -20.60 -14.13 -8.60
C ASP A 37 -19.74 -15.36 -8.96
N LEU A 38 -18.90 -15.26 -9.99
CA LEU A 38 -17.86 -16.23 -10.33
C LEU A 38 -16.51 -15.92 -9.68
N PHE A 39 -16.43 -14.88 -8.85
CA PHE A 39 -15.24 -14.53 -8.08
C PHE A 39 -15.52 -14.65 -6.58
N GLN A 40 -14.47 -14.82 -5.82
CA GLN A 40 -14.52 -14.86 -4.35
C GLN A 40 -13.28 -14.20 -3.76
N LYS A 41 -13.48 -13.24 -2.85
CA LYS A 41 -12.42 -12.71 -1.98
C LYS A 41 -12.23 -13.66 -0.80
N VAL A 42 -11.01 -14.11 -0.57
CA VAL A 42 -10.62 -15.05 0.48
C VAL A 42 -9.59 -14.38 1.36
N THR A 43 -9.90 -14.11 2.60
CA THR A 43 -8.96 -13.56 3.58
C THR A 43 -7.84 -14.57 3.87
N LEU A 44 -6.60 -14.13 3.84
CA LEU A 44 -5.39 -14.89 4.14
C LEU A 44 -4.79 -14.48 5.48
N ASN A 45 -4.82 -13.18 5.79
CA ASN A 45 -4.41 -12.60 7.06
C ASN A 45 -5.33 -11.43 7.38
N ASP A 46 -6.00 -11.48 8.53
CA ASP A 46 -6.90 -10.45 9.05
C ASP A 46 -6.27 -9.56 10.13
N THR A 47 -4.96 -9.73 10.35
CA THR A 47 -4.14 -8.94 11.29
C THR A 47 -2.75 -8.68 10.70
N PRO A 48 -2.65 -8.03 9.51
CA PRO A 48 -1.37 -7.85 8.82
C PRO A 48 -0.46 -6.78 9.46
N GLY A 49 -0.89 -6.12 10.52
CA GLY A 49 -0.23 -4.95 11.10
C GLY A 49 -0.58 -3.67 10.34
N GLU A 50 0.39 -2.78 10.15
CA GLU A 50 0.30 -1.62 9.25
C GLU A 50 0.93 -1.98 7.90
N PRO A 51 0.16 -2.58 6.96
CA PRO A 51 0.71 -3.23 5.79
C PRO A 51 1.05 -2.22 4.69
N ILE A 52 2.20 -2.41 4.01
CA ILE A 52 2.67 -1.48 2.97
C ILE A 52 2.78 -2.16 1.61
N ASP A 53 3.42 -3.33 1.51
CA ASP A 53 3.75 -3.94 0.22
C ASP A 53 3.72 -5.47 0.31
N LEU A 54 3.50 -6.16 -0.81
CA LEU A 54 3.44 -7.62 -0.85
C LEU A 54 4.30 -8.22 -1.98
N ALA A 55 4.72 -9.47 -1.79
CA ALA A 55 5.38 -10.25 -2.83
C ALA A 55 4.90 -11.70 -2.81
N VAL A 56 4.37 -12.17 -3.93
CA VAL A 56 3.87 -13.55 -4.07
C VAL A 56 4.98 -14.48 -4.54
N LEU A 57 5.32 -15.49 -3.73
CA LEU A 57 6.34 -16.47 -4.06
C LEU A 57 5.84 -17.45 -5.16
N PRO A 58 6.76 -18.10 -5.90
CA PRO A 58 6.38 -19.07 -6.95
C PRO A 58 5.60 -20.29 -6.46
N ASP A 59 5.54 -20.53 -5.15
CA ASP A 59 4.77 -21.59 -4.50
C ASP A 59 3.48 -21.09 -3.82
N ASP A 60 3.05 -19.86 -4.16
CA ASP A 60 1.85 -19.19 -3.68
C ASP A 60 1.90 -18.79 -2.18
N ARG A 61 3.06 -18.89 -1.51
CA ARG A 61 3.27 -18.18 -0.24
C ARG A 61 3.33 -16.69 -0.51
N VAL A 62 2.96 -15.88 0.47
CA VAL A 62 2.93 -14.41 0.32
C VAL A 62 3.76 -13.77 1.41
N LEU A 63 4.71 -12.95 1.03
CA LEU A 63 5.37 -12.01 1.94
C LEU A 63 4.61 -10.69 1.91
N HIS A 64 4.48 -10.02 3.06
CA HIS A 64 4.07 -8.62 3.11
C HIS A 64 4.89 -7.87 4.16
N THR A 65 5.10 -6.59 3.91
CA THR A 65 5.81 -5.69 4.81
C THR A 65 4.83 -4.94 5.70
N THR A 66 5.31 -4.50 6.86
CA THR A 66 4.68 -3.43 7.63
C THR A 66 5.58 -2.21 7.66
N ARG A 67 5.03 -1.00 7.78
CA ARG A 67 5.80 0.23 7.89
C ARG A 67 6.81 0.16 9.04
N GLY A 68 6.44 -0.49 10.14
CA GLY A 68 7.26 -0.75 11.31
C GLY A 68 8.45 -1.69 11.12
N GLY A 69 8.75 -2.15 9.91
CA GLY A 69 9.96 -2.95 9.62
C GLY A 69 9.76 -4.45 9.70
N GLN A 70 8.57 -4.95 9.96
CA GLN A 70 8.30 -6.39 9.96
C GLN A 70 8.01 -6.89 8.54
N VAL A 71 8.48 -8.11 8.26
CA VAL A 71 8.08 -8.88 7.07
C VAL A 71 7.40 -10.15 7.52
N TRP A 72 6.14 -10.30 7.17
CA TRP A 72 5.34 -11.48 7.48
C TRP A 72 5.20 -12.39 6.28
N MET A 73 5.02 -13.69 6.52
CA MET A 73 4.80 -14.69 5.47
C MET A 73 3.53 -15.48 5.75
N HIS A 74 2.60 -15.44 4.81
CA HIS A 74 1.46 -16.35 4.76
C HIS A 74 1.83 -17.65 4.04
N ASP A 75 1.53 -18.81 4.64
CA ASP A 75 1.68 -20.11 4.04
C ASP A 75 0.31 -20.75 3.73
N PRO A 76 -0.08 -20.88 2.46
CA PRO A 76 -1.39 -21.44 2.10
C PRO A 76 -1.53 -22.95 2.40
N GLU A 77 -0.41 -23.68 2.63
CA GLU A 77 -0.48 -25.10 3.00
C GLU A 77 -0.91 -25.27 4.46
N THR A 78 -0.45 -24.43 5.36
CA THR A 78 -0.77 -24.48 6.78
C THR A 78 -1.83 -23.46 7.21
N GLY A 79 -1.91 -22.30 6.52
CA GLY A 79 -2.70 -21.12 6.88
C GLY A 79 -2.02 -20.26 7.94
N LEU A 80 -0.75 -20.55 8.27
CA LEU A 80 0.02 -19.77 9.24
C LEU A 80 0.49 -18.45 8.66
N ASN A 81 0.47 -17.41 9.49
CA ASN A 81 1.12 -16.14 9.27
C ASN A 81 2.33 -16.05 10.21
N THR A 82 3.55 -16.12 9.68
CA THR A 82 4.79 -16.18 10.47
C THR A 82 5.68 -14.98 10.18
N LEU A 83 6.34 -14.43 11.21
CA LEU A 83 7.31 -13.37 11.04
C LEU A 83 8.53 -13.91 10.27
N ALA A 84 8.77 -13.42 9.06
CA ALA A 84 9.89 -13.81 8.21
C ALA A 84 11.17 -13.01 8.53
N ALA A 85 11.02 -11.74 8.87
CA ALA A 85 12.10 -10.85 9.30
C ALA A 85 11.56 -9.66 10.10
N GLU A 86 12.46 -9.00 10.82
CA GLU A 86 12.22 -7.74 11.48
C GLU A 86 13.47 -6.86 11.31
N LEU A 87 13.25 -5.63 10.85
CA LEU A 87 14.29 -4.62 10.65
C LEU A 87 14.04 -3.47 11.62
N ASP A 88 15.11 -2.98 12.21
CA ASP A 88 15.07 -1.67 12.85
C ASP A 88 14.95 -0.61 11.75
N VAL A 89 13.92 0.23 11.78
CA VAL A 89 13.68 1.28 10.80
C VAL A 89 13.40 2.62 11.48
N TYR A 90 13.67 3.70 10.78
CA TYR A 90 13.19 5.02 11.17
C TYR A 90 11.72 5.15 10.78
N GLN A 91 10.87 5.60 11.71
CA GLN A 91 9.40 5.60 11.58
C GLN A 91 8.82 6.96 11.89
N HIS A 92 9.11 7.97 11.11
CA HIS A 92 8.44 9.26 11.24
C HIS A 92 7.54 9.45 10.02
N ASP A 93 6.26 9.74 10.24
CA ASP A 93 5.25 9.91 9.18
C ASP A 93 5.23 8.73 8.17
N GLU A 94 5.48 8.97 6.88
CA GLU A 94 5.48 7.93 5.85
C GLU A 94 6.70 6.99 5.89
N GLU A 95 7.75 7.32 6.63
CA GLU A 95 8.98 6.55 6.61
C GLU A 95 8.85 5.20 7.30
N GLY A 96 9.72 4.28 6.93
CA GLY A 96 9.70 2.91 7.44
C GLY A 96 10.21 1.91 6.40
N LEU A 97 9.60 0.72 6.37
CA LEU A 97 9.84 -0.30 5.35
C LEU A 97 8.78 -0.13 4.24
N GLN A 98 9.21 0.35 3.07
CA GLN A 98 8.33 0.81 1.98
C GLN A 98 8.02 -0.25 0.95
N SER A 99 8.98 -1.15 0.64
CA SER A 99 8.74 -2.12 -0.44
C SER A 99 9.52 -3.42 -0.26
N ILE A 100 8.98 -4.47 -0.88
CA ILE A 100 9.55 -5.80 -0.98
C ILE A 100 9.38 -6.34 -2.40
N ALA A 101 10.47 -6.87 -2.98
CA ALA A 101 10.40 -7.56 -4.27
C ALA A 101 11.25 -8.83 -4.26
N LEU A 102 10.89 -9.79 -5.10
CA LEU A 102 11.67 -11.00 -5.32
C LEU A 102 12.64 -10.82 -6.49
N ASP A 103 13.83 -11.41 -6.35
CA ASP A 103 14.77 -11.51 -7.49
C ASP A 103 14.08 -12.23 -8.68
N PRO A 104 14.23 -11.75 -9.93
CA PRO A 104 13.61 -12.38 -11.11
C PRO A 104 13.89 -13.87 -11.26
N ASP A 105 15.04 -14.32 -10.77
CA ASP A 105 15.46 -15.72 -10.77
C ASP A 105 15.04 -16.47 -9.48
N PHE A 106 14.21 -15.89 -8.60
CA PHE A 106 13.80 -16.47 -7.32
C PHE A 106 13.17 -17.87 -7.51
N GLY A 107 13.54 -18.83 -6.66
CA GLY A 107 13.02 -20.19 -6.71
C GLY A 107 13.54 -21.03 -7.89
N GLN A 108 14.38 -20.49 -8.78
CA GLN A 108 14.94 -21.27 -9.89
C GLN A 108 15.98 -22.29 -9.40
N ARG A 109 16.01 -23.48 -10.06
CA ARG A 109 16.81 -24.64 -9.64
C ARG A 109 18.27 -24.31 -9.39
N GLY A 110 18.66 -24.29 -8.11
CA GLY A 110 20.05 -24.12 -7.70
C GLY A 110 20.27 -23.25 -6.47
N GLY A 111 19.23 -22.63 -5.90
CA GLY A 111 19.25 -21.90 -4.61
C GLY A 111 20.27 -20.75 -4.54
N ARG A 112 20.67 -20.18 -5.67
CA ARG A 112 21.65 -19.09 -5.73
C ARG A 112 21.04 -17.72 -5.96
N SER A 113 19.76 -17.67 -6.22
CA SER A 113 18.99 -16.47 -6.58
C SER A 113 17.84 -16.17 -5.62
N ASP A 114 17.77 -16.85 -4.47
CA ASP A 114 16.71 -16.61 -3.50
C ASP A 114 17.04 -15.33 -2.70
N TRP A 115 16.99 -14.21 -3.42
CA TRP A 115 17.14 -12.89 -2.89
C TRP A 115 15.79 -12.20 -2.80
N VAL A 116 15.59 -11.48 -1.70
CA VAL A 116 14.49 -10.55 -1.47
C VAL A 116 15.10 -9.16 -1.38
N TYR A 117 14.52 -8.21 -2.08
CA TYR A 117 14.91 -6.81 -2.07
C TYR A 117 13.96 -6.04 -1.13
N LEU A 118 14.53 -5.16 -0.33
CA LEU A 118 13.79 -4.29 0.57
C LEU A 118 14.22 -2.84 0.35
N TYR A 119 13.25 -1.91 0.35
CA TYR A 119 13.48 -0.48 0.34
C TYR A 119 12.99 0.09 1.67
N TYR A 120 13.88 0.63 2.49
CA TYR A 120 13.57 0.96 3.87
C TYR A 120 14.40 2.14 4.38
N ALA A 121 13.88 2.84 5.39
CA ALA A 121 14.53 3.92 6.10
C ALA A 121 15.40 3.35 7.24
N PRO A 122 16.75 3.32 7.16
CA PRO A 122 17.59 2.85 8.25
C PRO A 122 17.42 3.73 9.50
N PRO A 123 17.57 3.18 10.72
CA PRO A 123 17.50 3.94 11.96
C PRO A 123 18.44 5.15 11.96
N MET A 124 17.95 6.24 12.50
CA MET A 124 18.72 7.46 12.65
C MET A 124 18.32 8.15 13.95
N ASP A 125 19.32 8.63 14.70
CA ASP A 125 19.13 9.42 15.91
C ASP A 125 18.96 10.88 15.49
N THR A 126 17.70 11.34 15.42
CA THR A 126 17.33 12.75 15.15
C THR A 126 17.22 13.53 16.44
N PRO A 127 17.39 14.86 16.42
CA PRO A 127 17.13 15.69 17.60
C PRO A 127 15.68 15.53 18.06
N GLU A 128 15.50 15.18 19.32
CA GLU A 128 14.18 15.09 19.94
C GLU A 128 13.58 16.46 20.15
N ASP A 129 12.31 16.65 19.85
CA ASP A 129 11.56 17.86 20.19
C ASP A 129 11.06 17.82 21.63
N ASP A 130 10.81 16.64 22.21
CA ASP A 130 10.51 16.40 23.62
C ASP A 130 11.52 15.43 24.28
N PRO A 131 12.47 15.95 25.08
CA PRO A 131 13.47 15.12 25.74
C PRO A 131 12.89 14.19 26.84
N SER A 132 11.58 14.19 27.09
CA SER A 132 10.91 13.26 28.00
C SER A 132 10.49 11.96 27.32
N THR A 133 10.47 11.92 25.99
CA THR A 133 10.22 10.72 25.20
C THR A 133 11.51 9.95 24.95
N PRO A 134 11.50 8.62 25.06
CA PRO A 134 12.74 7.81 24.90
C PRO A 134 13.00 7.39 23.45
N ASP A 135 12.19 7.80 22.48
CA ASP A 135 12.27 7.30 21.11
C ASP A 135 13.35 7.98 20.28
N ILE A 136 14.24 7.17 19.72
CA ILE A 136 15.38 7.61 18.90
C ILE A 136 14.98 8.02 17.47
N ASN A 137 13.72 7.86 17.09
CA ASN A 137 13.20 8.14 15.76
C ASN A 137 12.16 9.27 15.78
N GLU A 138 12.13 10.05 16.83
CA GLU A 138 11.25 11.19 16.98
C GLU A 138 11.95 12.52 16.67
N GLY A 139 11.18 13.55 16.57
CA GLY A 139 11.62 14.93 16.44
C GLY A 139 11.40 15.51 15.06
N ASP A 140 10.56 16.53 15.02
CA ASP A 140 10.33 17.31 13.82
C ASP A 140 11.55 18.17 13.47
N ALA A 141 11.88 18.21 12.18
CA ALA A 141 12.88 19.15 11.71
C ALA A 141 12.32 20.60 11.72
N PRO A 142 13.13 21.60 12.06
CA PRO A 142 12.67 22.97 12.04
C PRO A 142 12.26 23.41 10.63
N THR A 143 11.13 24.10 10.51
CA THR A 143 10.62 24.62 9.23
C THR A 143 11.45 25.78 8.68
N THR A 144 12.19 26.48 9.56
CA THR A 144 13.09 27.60 9.20
C THR A 144 14.36 27.53 10.06
N GLY A 145 15.49 27.85 9.46
CA GLY A 145 16.78 27.82 10.15
C GLY A 145 17.96 28.11 9.24
N SER A 146 19.11 27.65 9.64
CA SER A 146 20.33 27.62 8.82
C SER A 146 20.64 26.19 8.38
N PRO A 147 21.53 25.96 7.41
CA PRO A 147 21.94 24.61 7.03
C PRO A 147 22.45 23.75 8.20
N GLU A 148 23.03 24.37 9.23
CA GLU A 148 23.49 23.69 10.43
C GLU A 148 22.34 23.17 11.31
N ASP A 149 21.17 23.81 11.23
CA ASP A 149 19.97 23.39 11.97
C ASP A 149 19.26 22.20 11.28
N PHE A 150 19.38 22.07 9.95
CA PHE A 150 18.80 20.97 9.17
C PHE A 150 19.72 19.74 9.06
N ALA A 151 21.05 19.95 9.10
CA ALA A 151 22.02 18.87 8.92
C ALA A 151 21.84 17.65 9.85
N PRO A 152 21.34 17.74 11.10
CA PRO A 152 21.05 16.58 11.93
C PRO A 152 19.92 15.68 11.42
N PHE A 153 19.13 16.17 10.47
CA PHE A 153 18.00 15.46 9.89
C PHE A 153 18.27 14.85 8.51
N GLU A 154 19.49 15.05 7.96
CA GLU A 154 19.88 14.45 6.67
C GLU A 154 20.03 12.93 6.81
N GLY A 155 19.16 12.17 6.19
CA GLY A 155 19.13 10.71 6.20
C GLY A 155 19.09 10.08 4.81
N VAL A 156 18.70 8.81 4.74
CA VAL A 156 18.54 8.08 3.48
C VAL A 156 17.40 7.07 3.59
N VAL A 157 16.79 6.74 2.44
CA VAL A 157 16.05 5.49 2.26
C VAL A 157 16.93 4.55 1.45
N ARG A 158 17.04 3.30 1.90
CA ARG A 158 18.02 2.33 1.42
C ARG A 158 17.39 1.20 0.64
N LEU A 159 17.91 0.93 -0.55
CA LEU A 159 17.68 -0.30 -1.28
C LEU A 159 18.76 -1.32 -0.90
N SER A 160 18.35 -2.43 -0.32
CA SER A 160 19.21 -3.59 -0.01
C SER A 160 18.56 -4.89 -0.48
N ARG A 161 19.37 -5.96 -0.59
CA ARG A 161 18.85 -7.31 -0.76
C ARG A 161 19.37 -8.26 0.29
N PHE A 162 18.57 -9.26 0.60
CA PHE A 162 18.79 -10.23 1.65
C PHE A 162 18.53 -11.65 1.14
N ARG A 163 19.17 -12.65 1.74
CA ARG A 163 18.91 -14.05 1.43
C ARG A 163 17.61 -14.52 2.07
N PHE A 164 16.80 -15.21 1.28
CA PHE A 164 15.65 -15.93 1.78
C PHE A 164 15.98 -17.42 1.87
N ASP A 165 15.65 -18.07 2.98
CA ASP A 165 15.83 -19.50 3.21
C ASP A 165 14.71 -20.03 4.11
N ASP A 166 13.93 -20.97 3.57
CA ASP A 166 12.89 -21.70 4.29
C ASP A 166 11.93 -20.83 5.13
N GLY A 167 11.40 -19.77 4.51
CA GLY A 167 10.41 -18.87 5.15
C GLY A 167 11.00 -17.76 6.00
N LYS A 168 12.33 -17.60 6.02
CA LYS A 168 13.02 -16.55 6.76
C LYS A 168 13.94 -15.73 5.86
N ILE A 169 14.03 -14.44 6.16
CA ILE A 169 14.99 -13.54 5.55
C ILE A 169 16.21 -13.46 6.48
N ASP A 170 17.40 -13.81 5.97
CA ASP A 170 18.66 -13.72 6.73
C ASP A 170 19.16 -12.27 6.75
N MET A 171 18.83 -11.52 7.79
CA MET A 171 19.23 -10.12 7.96
C MET A 171 20.74 -9.93 7.96
N SER A 172 21.54 -10.95 8.36
CA SER A 172 23.00 -10.89 8.34
C SER A 172 23.60 -10.97 6.92
N SER A 173 22.79 -11.29 5.94
CA SER A 173 23.18 -11.43 4.53
C SER A 173 23.05 -10.14 3.72
N GLU A 174 22.71 -9.03 4.34
CA GLU A 174 22.48 -7.74 3.71
C GLU A 174 23.55 -7.38 2.67
N GLN A 175 23.07 -6.97 1.50
CA GLN A 175 23.88 -6.34 0.46
C GLN A 175 23.23 -5.02 0.08
N GLN A 176 23.77 -3.94 0.58
CA GLN A 176 23.37 -2.59 0.23
C GLN A 176 23.65 -2.32 -1.25
N ILE A 177 22.67 -1.75 -1.96
CA ILE A 177 22.72 -1.48 -3.40
C ILE A 177 22.76 0.02 -3.66
N LEU A 178 21.80 0.78 -3.10
CA LEU A 178 21.65 2.21 -3.35
C LEU A 178 21.07 2.90 -2.11
N ASP A 179 21.58 4.09 -1.79
CA ASP A 179 20.97 5.01 -0.83
C ASP A 179 20.38 6.20 -1.59
N VAL A 180 19.12 6.52 -1.33
CA VAL A 180 18.43 7.72 -1.80
C VAL A 180 18.40 8.72 -0.65
N PRO A 181 18.89 9.96 -0.82
CA PRO A 181 18.80 10.97 0.23
C PRO A 181 17.37 11.19 0.70
N GLN A 182 17.18 11.48 1.99
CA GLN A 182 15.88 11.78 2.59
C GLN A 182 16.09 12.76 3.73
N ASP A 183 15.29 13.81 3.80
CA ASP A 183 15.28 14.75 4.92
C ASP A 183 14.30 14.25 5.98
N ARG A 184 14.82 13.87 7.16
CA ARG A 184 14.06 13.33 8.27
C ARG A 184 13.27 14.41 8.99
N GLY A 185 12.22 14.02 9.73
CA GLY A 185 11.44 14.92 10.56
C GLY A 185 10.64 15.98 9.78
N ILE A 186 10.41 15.75 8.50
CA ILE A 186 9.47 16.48 7.66
C ILE A 186 8.60 15.45 6.94
N CYS A 187 7.30 15.48 7.15
CA CYS A 187 6.39 14.70 6.32
C CYS A 187 6.46 15.24 4.89
N CYS A 188 6.39 14.52 3.88
CA CYS A 188 6.02 13.16 3.55
C CYS A 188 6.73 12.80 2.23
N HIS A 189 6.09 12.03 1.33
CA HIS A 189 6.55 11.69 -0.02
C HIS A 189 7.87 10.93 -0.05
N VAL A 190 7.87 9.80 0.63
CA VAL A 190 9.01 8.86 0.62
C VAL A 190 8.99 7.98 -0.63
N GLY A 191 7.81 7.70 -1.19
CA GLY A 191 7.62 6.64 -2.16
C GLY A 191 7.83 5.31 -1.44
N GLY A 192 8.08 4.22 -1.95
CA GLY A 192 8.45 3.82 -3.27
C GLY A 192 8.20 2.34 -3.41
N ASP A 193 8.51 1.86 -4.60
CA ASP A 193 8.19 0.50 -5.01
C ASP A 193 9.32 -0.09 -5.85
N ILE A 194 9.47 -1.43 -5.81
CA ILE A 194 10.52 -2.15 -6.53
C ILE A 194 9.87 -3.14 -7.49
N VAL A 195 10.09 -2.97 -8.78
CA VAL A 195 9.66 -3.93 -9.79
C VAL A 195 10.80 -4.35 -10.71
N PHE A 196 10.69 -5.53 -11.32
CA PHE A 196 11.71 -6.07 -12.24
C PHE A 196 11.11 -6.39 -13.60
N ASP A 197 11.82 -6.02 -14.68
CA ASP A 197 11.47 -6.49 -16.02
C ASP A 197 12.03 -7.91 -16.31
N ASP A 198 11.63 -8.46 -17.47
CA ASP A 198 12.05 -9.80 -17.91
C ASP A 198 13.56 -9.91 -18.21
N ASP A 199 14.24 -8.79 -18.44
CA ASP A 199 15.69 -8.72 -18.61
C ASP A 199 16.43 -8.67 -17.25
N GLY A 200 15.69 -8.53 -16.14
CA GLY A 200 16.17 -8.46 -14.77
C GLY A 200 16.63 -7.07 -14.35
N LEU A 201 16.23 -6.03 -15.08
CA LEU A 201 16.48 -4.65 -14.65
C LEU A 201 15.52 -4.28 -13.53
N LEU A 202 16.07 -3.65 -12.50
CA LEU A 202 15.32 -3.14 -11.36
C LEU A 202 14.87 -1.71 -11.63
N TYR A 203 13.58 -1.47 -11.38
CA TYR A 203 12.99 -0.15 -11.31
C TYR A 203 12.62 0.15 -9.86
N LEU A 204 12.97 1.34 -9.37
CA LEU A 204 12.69 1.82 -8.03
C LEU A 204 12.01 3.18 -8.12
N SER A 205 10.79 3.31 -7.62
CA SER A 205 10.16 4.62 -7.47
C SER A 205 10.61 5.31 -6.17
N THR A 206 10.66 6.64 -6.18
CA THR A 206 11.07 7.47 -5.05
C THR A 206 10.22 8.71 -4.99
N GLY A 207 9.77 9.10 -3.80
CA GLY A 207 9.04 10.34 -3.57
C GLY A 207 9.95 11.58 -3.68
N ASP A 208 9.34 12.76 -3.73
CA ASP A 208 10.05 14.03 -3.88
C ASP A 208 10.60 14.59 -2.57
N ASP A 209 10.28 13.97 -1.43
CA ASP A 209 10.75 14.39 -0.12
C ASP A 209 10.36 15.86 0.22
N THR A 210 9.10 16.22 -0.07
CA THR A 210 8.62 17.58 0.20
C THR A 210 7.40 17.59 1.10
N ASN A 211 7.31 18.63 1.94
CA ASN A 211 6.16 18.82 2.79
C ASN A 211 4.95 19.35 2.01
N PRO A 212 3.78 18.68 2.05
CA PRO A 212 2.59 19.08 1.30
C PRO A 212 1.86 20.29 1.89
N PHE A 213 2.00 20.57 3.18
CA PHE A 213 1.16 21.52 3.91
C PHE A 213 1.61 22.96 3.76
N SER A 214 2.93 23.23 3.72
CA SER A 214 3.49 24.57 3.68
C SER A 214 3.17 25.34 2.39
N SER A 215 2.88 24.63 1.30
CA SER A 215 2.51 25.22 -0.01
C SER A 215 1.00 25.50 -0.16
N GLY A 216 0.19 25.16 0.84
CA GLY A 216 -1.27 25.22 0.74
C GLY A 216 -1.84 24.23 -0.28
N GLY A 217 -1.18 23.07 -0.43
CA GLY A 217 -1.55 22.00 -1.36
C GLY A 217 -1.18 22.26 -2.83
N TYR A 218 -0.56 23.40 -3.16
CA TYR A 218 -0.01 23.67 -4.50
C TYR A 218 1.45 23.25 -4.57
N THR A 219 2.13 23.67 -5.63
CA THR A 219 3.55 23.37 -5.81
C THR A 219 4.44 23.98 -4.71
N PRO A 220 5.27 23.15 -4.01
CA PRO A 220 6.25 23.61 -3.05
C PRO A 220 7.52 24.04 -3.77
N ILE A 221 7.73 25.34 -3.89
CA ILE A 221 8.88 25.99 -4.54
C ILE A 221 9.43 27.12 -3.65
N ASP A 222 9.60 26.84 -2.36
CA ASP A 222 10.06 27.83 -1.39
C ASP A 222 11.59 28.00 -1.43
N GLU A 223 12.04 29.03 -2.13
CA GLU A 223 13.45 29.35 -2.33
C GLU A 223 14.05 30.26 -1.25
N ARG A 224 13.30 30.52 -0.17
CA ARG A 224 13.82 31.38 0.91
C ARG A 224 15.06 30.76 1.55
N PRO A 225 16.13 31.55 1.79
CA PRO A 225 17.41 31.00 2.26
C PRO A 225 17.37 30.48 3.71
N ASP A 226 16.32 30.79 4.46
CA ASP A 226 16.07 30.33 5.83
C ASP A 226 14.94 29.29 5.91
N SER A 227 14.35 28.91 4.78
CA SER A 227 13.36 27.83 4.72
C SER A 227 14.05 26.47 4.76
N ASN A 228 13.37 25.46 5.33
CA ASN A 228 13.85 24.09 5.23
C ASN A 228 13.85 23.67 3.75
N PRO A 229 14.93 23.07 3.24
CA PRO A 229 15.03 22.63 1.85
C PRO A 229 13.93 21.61 1.43
N ALA A 230 13.32 20.88 2.36
CA ALA A 230 12.18 20.00 2.09
C ALA A 230 10.90 20.74 1.63
N PHE A 231 10.92 22.08 1.59
CA PHE A 231 9.81 22.87 1.04
C PHE A 231 10.05 23.33 -0.40
N ASP A 232 11.10 22.78 -1.07
CA ASP A 232 11.42 23.08 -2.47
C ASP A 232 11.62 21.82 -3.33
N ALA A 233 10.55 21.40 -4.01
CA ALA A 233 10.59 20.26 -4.95
C ALA A 233 11.45 20.51 -6.20
N GLN A 234 11.91 21.75 -6.43
CA GLN A 234 12.87 22.07 -7.48
C GLN A 234 14.26 21.49 -7.16
N ARG A 235 14.56 21.33 -5.88
CA ARG A 235 15.79 20.69 -5.38
C ARG A 235 15.81 19.18 -5.64
N THR A 236 14.66 18.56 -5.74
CA THR A 236 14.47 17.08 -5.81
C THR A 236 13.87 16.68 -7.14
N SER A 237 12.56 16.72 -7.30
CA SER A 237 11.84 16.19 -8.45
C SER A 237 12.25 16.79 -9.79
N ALA A 238 12.44 18.11 -9.83
CA ALA A 238 12.91 18.85 -11.02
C ALA A 238 14.45 18.91 -11.16
N ASN A 239 15.19 18.28 -10.25
CA ASN A 239 16.64 18.28 -10.27
C ASN A 239 17.17 17.02 -10.97
N THR A 240 17.88 17.18 -12.09
CA THR A 240 18.45 16.07 -12.85
C THR A 240 19.62 15.38 -12.15
N ASN A 241 20.16 15.96 -11.08
CA ASN A 241 21.27 15.44 -10.28
C ASN A 241 20.81 14.92 -8.90
N ASP A 242 19.51 14.68 -8.72
CA ASP A 242 18.91 14.12 -7.49
C ASP A 242 18.11 12.86 -7.83
N LEU A 243 17.99 11.93 -6.87
CA LEU A 243 17.33 10.64 -7.06
C LEU A 243 15.85 10.64 -6.60
N ARG A 244 15.40 11.71 -5.93
CA ARG A 244 14.04 11.83 -5.38
C ARG A 244 13.04 12.36 -6.43
N GLY A 245 11.77 11.94 -6.32
CA GLY A 245 10.73 12.27 -7.29
C GLY A 245 10.95 11.63 -8.66
N LYS A 246 11.34 10.36 -8.68
CA LYS A 246 11.83 9.62 -9.86
C LYS A 246 11.28 8.20 -9.93
N VAL A 247 11.44 7.60 -11.12
CA VAL A 247 11.66 6.14 -11.22
C VAL A 247 13.09 5.95 -11.69
N LEU A 248 13.87 5.24 -10.89
CA LEU A 248 15.25 4.86 -11.17
C LEU A 248 15.28 3.51 -11.86
N ARG A 249 16.20 3.30 -12.83
CA ARG A 249 16.39 2.00 -13.49
C ARG A 249 17.85 1.59 -13.48
N ILE A 250 18.14 0.43 -12.89
CA ILE A 250 19.48 -0.11 -12.67
C ILE A 250 19.56 -1.61 -12.99
N ASP A 251 20.77 -2.10 -13.30
CA ASP A 251 21.07 -3.53 -13.45
C ASP A 251 21.87 -4.00 -12.24
N VAL A 252 21.25 -4.82 -11.37
CA VAL A 252 21.85 -5.30 -10.14
C VAL A 252 22.65 -6.58 -10.39
N GLY A 253 23.96 -6.46 -10.30
CA GLY A 253 24.86 -7.59 -10.48
C GLY A 253 24.81 -8.62 -9.34
N ARG A 254 25.31 -9.82 -9.62
CA ARG A 254 25.33 -10.94 -8.66
C ARG A 254 26.07 -10.65 -7.35
N ASN A 255 26.97 -9.68 -7.33
CA ASN A 255 27.76 -9.25 -6.19
C ASN A 255 27.11 -8.12 -5.37
N GLY A 256 25.89 -7.69 -5.74
CA GLY A 256 25.19 -6.60 -5.08
C GLY A 256 25.58 -5.19 -5.55
N SER A 257 26.55 -5.04 -6.44
CA SER A 257 26.80 -3.75 -7.09
C SER A 257 25.85 -3.61 -8.31
N TYR A 258 25.52 -2.38 -8.67
CA TYR A 258 24.73 -2.13 -9.88
C TYR A 258 25.53 -1.47 -10.99
N SER A 259 24.99 -1.50 -12.19
CA SER A 259 25.43 -0.77 -13.37
C SER A 259 24.24 -0.06 -14.04
N ILE A 260 24.55 0.91 -14.89
CA ILE A 260 23.53 1.69 -15.58
C ILE A 260 23.19 1.01 -16.92
N PRO A 261 21.94 0.57 -17.12
CA PRO A 261 21.52 0.05 -18.41
C PRO A 261 21.43 1.16 -19.46
N SER A 262 21.57 0.82 -20.73
CA SER A 262 21.36 1.78 -21.82
C SER A 262 19.87 2.16 -21.91
N GLY A 263 19.58 3.41 -22.29
CA GLY A 263 18.21 3.88 -22.54
C GLY A 263 17.54 4.55 -21.32
N ASN A 264 18.28 4.90 -20.27
CA ASN A 264 17.81 5.82 -19.23
C ASN A 264 17.75 7.26 -19.78
N LEU A 265 17.09 8.16 -19.06
CA LEU A 265 16.84 9.53 -19.48
C LEU A 265 18.12 10.29 -19.75
N PHE A 266 19.15 10.07 -18.93
CA PHE A 266 20.46 10.68 -19.08
C PHE A 266 21.54 9.61 -19.30
N PRO A 267 22.35 9.72 -20.39
CA PRO A 267 23.48 8.84 -20.61
C PRO A 267 24.53 8.94 -19.51
N GLU A 268 25.14 7.81 -19.14
CA GLU A 268 26.22 7.77 -18.16
C GLU A 268 27.35 8.76 -18.53
N GLY A 269 27.79 9.56 -17.55
CA GLY A 269 28.82 10.58 -17.70
C GLY A 269 28.33 11.94 -18.23
N THR A 270 27.03 12.15 -18.36
CA THR A 270 26.44 13.49 -18.56
C THR A 270 26.64 14.31 -17.31
N GLU A 271 27.28 15.50 -17.42
CA GLU A 271 27.49 16.38 -16.26
C GLU A 271 26.14 16.82 -15.66
N ASP A 272 26.11 17.04 -14.36
CA ASP A 272 24.95 17.52 -13.60
C ASP A 272 23.69 16.65 -13.76
N THR A 273 23.86 15.32 -13.95
CA THR A 273 22.76 14.36 -14.05
C THR A 273 23.06 13.07 -13.29
N ARG A 274 21.99 12.38 -12.88
CA ARG A 274 22.04 11.02 -12.36
C ARG A 274 21.64 10.04 -13.47
N PRO A 275 22.54 9.16 -13.89
CA PRO A 275 22.27 8.22 -14.98
C PRO A 275 21.28 7.10 -14.60
N GLU A 276 20.97 6.94 -13.32
CA GLU A 276 19.95 6.02 -12.80
C GLU A 276 18.53 6.42 -13.22
N ILE A 277 18.29 7.69 -13.53
CA ILE A 277 16.96 8.25 -13.79
C ILE A 277 16.37 7.68 -15.08
N TYR A 278 15.21 7.02 -14.98
CA TYR A 278 14.39 6.60 -16.11
C TYR A 278 13.18 7.53 -16.30
N VAL A 279 12.47 7.85 -15.20
CA VAL A 279 11.39 8.85 -15.17
C VAL A 279 11.73 9.92 -14.15
N MET A 280 11.42 11.18 -14.45
CA MET A 280 11.54 12.31 -13.51
C MET A 280 10.27 13.15 -13.48
N GLY A 281 10.23 14.12 -12.56
CA GLY A 281 9.10 15.04 -12.44
C GLY A 281 7.86 14.40 -11.82
N LEU A 282 8.05 13.57 -10.77
CA LEU A 282 7.01 12.92 -9.99
C LEU A 282 6.98 13.48 -8.56
N ARG A 283 5.83 13.43 -7.90
CA ARG A 283 5.65 13.88 -6.52
C ARG A 283 5.82 12.72 -5.54
N ASN A 284 4.92 11.75 -5.56
CA ASN A 284 4.97 10.57 -4.70
C ASN A 284 4.46 9.32 -5.44
N PRO A 285 5.27 8.76 -6.36
CA PRO A 285 4.89 7.55 -7.10
C PRO A 285 4.98 6.34 -6.18
N PHE A 286 3.91 6.10 -5.42
CA PHE A 286 3.89 5.14 -4.32
C PHE A 286 3.87 3.69 -4.81
N ARG A 287 3.13 3.40 -5.91
CA ARG A 287 3.13 2.09 -6.58
C ARG A 287 3.38 2.24 -8.06
N ILE A 288 4.28 1.41 -8.55
CA ILE A 288 4.59 1.24 -9.97
C ILE A 288 4.46 -0.23 -10.35
N GLU A 289 4.24 -0.52 -11.63
CA GLU A 289 4.17 -1.90 -12.10
C GLU A 289 4.72 -2.06 -13.53
N LEU A 290 5.02 -3.27 -13.91
CA LEU A 290 5.53 -3.60 -15.25
C LEU A 290 4.62 -4.62 -15.95
N ASP A 291 4.18 -4.27 -17.15
CA ASP A 291 3.64 -5.28 -18.06
C ASP A 291 4.79 -6.13 -18.62
N ARG A 292 4.94 -7.34 -18.14
CA ARG A 292 5.99 -8.28 -18.55
C ARG A 292 5.89 -8.68 -20.03
N THR A 293 4.72 -8.55 -20.65
CA THR A 293 4.49 -8.89 -22.06
C THR A 293 4.96 -7.77 -22.99
N THR A 294 4.67 -6.52 -22.66
CA THR A 294 5.00 -5.35 -23.49
C THR A 294 6.25 -4.63 -23.03
N GLY A 295 6.62 -4.75 -21.78
CA GLY A 295 7.70 -3.99 -21.12
C GLY A 295 7.29 -2.55 -20.77
N ASP A 296 5.98 -2.22 -20.82
CA ASP A 296 5.47 -0.92 -20.42
C ASP A 296 5.55 -0.79 -18.91
N LEU A 297 6.14 0.31 -18.41
CA LEU A 297 6.13 0.65 -16.99
C LEU A 297 4.88 1.47 -16.69
N PHE A 298 4.06 1.00 -15.73
CA PHE A 298 2.93 1.75 -15.21
C PHE A 298 3.38 2.57 -14.01
N VAL A 299 3.11 3.87 -14.05
CA VAL A 299 3.45 4.81 -12.98
C VAL A 299 2.18 5.51 -12.54
N ALA A 300 1.85 5.40 -11.26
CA ALA A 300 0.82 6.21 -10.64
C ALA A 300 1.48 7.22 -9.69
N ASP A 301 1.06 8.48 -9.76
CA ASP A 301 1.68 9.57 -8.99
C ASP A 301 0.62 10.30 -8.17
N TYR A 302 0.85 10.35 -6.86
CA TYR A 302 -0.07 10.89 -5.86
C TYR A 302 -0.26 12.41 -6.00
N SER A 303 -1.47 12.87 -5.82
CA SER A 303 -1.89 14.27 -6.02
C SER A 303 -1.34 15.24 -5.00
N PRO A 304 -1.08 16.50 -5.39
CA PRO A 304 -1.11 17.64 -4.46
C PRO A 304 -2.52 17.88 -3.90
N ASP A 305 -2.60 18.52 -2.72
CA ASP A 305 -3.83 18.56 -1.92
C ASP A 305 -4.73 19.78 -2.20
N ALA A 306 -4.37 20.67 -3.13
CA ALA A 306 -5.18 21.85 -3.43
C ALA A 306 -6.56 21.48 -4.00
N PRO A 307 -7.67 21.77 -3.30
CA PRO A 307 -9.00 21.31 -3.72
C PRO A 307 -9.55 22.10 -4.92
N GLU A 308 -9.09 23.32 -5.14
CA GLU A 308 -9.54 24.20 -6.21
C GLU A 308 -8.37 24.87 -6.94
N ALA A 309 -8.55 25.19 -8.21
CA ALA A 309 -7.56 25.96 -8.97
C ALA A 309 -7.51 27.42 -8.49
N ASP A 310 -6.30 27.95 -8.29
CA ASP A 310 -6.07 29.35 -7.99
C ASP A 310 -5.25 30.01 -9.10
N PRO A 311 -5.75 31.09 -9.75
CA PRO A 311 -5.00 31.79 -10.79
C PRO A 311 -3.62 32.34 -10.31
N ALA A 312 -3.43 32.47 -8.99
CA ALA A 312 -2.18 32.92 -8.39
C ALA A 312 -1.19 31.78 -8.11
N ARG A 313 -1.66 30.52 -8.11
CA ARG A 313 -0.86 29.35 -7.72
C ARG A 313 -0.83 28.27 -8.81
N GLY A 314 -1.92 28.11 -9.55
CA GLY A 314 -2.03 27.10 -10.61
C GLY A 314 -3.27 26.20 -10.50
N PRO A 315 -3.25 25.01 -11.11
CA PRO A 315 -4.36 24.05 -11.07
C PRO A 315 -4.58 23.51 -9.65
N ALA A 316 -5.77 22.93 -9.43
CA ALA A 316 -6.04 22.05 -8.30
C ALA A 316 -5.14 20.81 -8.33
N GLY A 317 -5.11 20.05 -7.25
CA GLY A 317 -4.42 18.77 -7.18
C GLY A 317 -4.97 17.77 -8.21
N HIS A 318 -4.06 17.03 -8.86
CA HIS A 318 -4.40 15.96 -9.80
C HIS A 318 -3.46 14.78 -9.58
N GLY A 319 -4.03 13.61 -9.37
CA GLY A 319 -3.34 12.34 -9.50
C GLY A 319 -3.14 11.98 -10.97
N GLN A 320 -2.09 11.21 -11.24
CA GLN A 320 -1.73 10.81 -12.60
C GLN A 320 -1.51 9.30 -12.70
N TRP A 321 -1.77 8.75 -13.89
CA TRP A 321 -1.36 7.42 -14.28
C TRP A 321 -0.81 7.42 -15.70
N ALA A 322 0.30 6.72 -15.89
CA ALA A 322 1.00 6.66 -17.18
C ALA A 322 1.53 5.26 -17.48
N ALA A 323 1.35 4.81 -18.73
CA ALA A 323 2.10 3.69 -19.31
C ALA A 323 3.33 4.25 -20.04
N VAL A 324 4.50 4.05 -19.46
CA VAL A 324 5.78 4.63 -19.88
C VAL A 324 6.56 3.63 -20.71
N ARG A 325 6.82 3.96 -21.99
CA ARG A 325 7.58 3.16 -22.96
C ARG A 325 8.99 3.67 -23.21
N GLU A 326 9.16 4.95 -23.01
CA GLU A 326 10.41 5.68 -23.21
C GLU A 326 10.66 6.59 -22.02
N PRO A 327 11.92 6.89 -21.66
CA PRO A 327 12.21 7.78 -20.56
C PRO A 327 11.51 9.13 -20.68
N ALA A 328 10.95 9.65 -19.59
CA ALA A 328 10.10 10.83 -19.63
C ALA A 328 10.27 11.75 -18.40
N ASN A 329 9.80 13.00 -18.56
CA ASN A 329 9.60 13.95 -17.48
C ASN A 329 8.10 14.26 -17.37
N PHE A 330 7.46 14.00 -16.21
CA PHE A 330 6.03 14.27 -15.97
C PHE A 330 5.75 15.63 -15.36
N GLY A 331 6.77 16.44 -15.12
CA GLY A 331 6.66 17.88 -14.96
C GLY A 331 6.55 18.42 -13.55
N TRP A 332 6.34 17.61 -12.52
CA TRP A 332 6.35 18.10 -11.14
C TRP A 332 7.71 18.72 -10.77
N PRO A 333 7.75 19.88 -10.11
CA PRO A 333 6.68 20.66 -9.52
C PRO A 333 6.11 21.79 -10.44
N TYR A 334 6.45 21.83 -11.70
CA TYR A 334 6.11 22.92 -12.61
C TYR A 334 4.78 22.73 -13.33
N CYS A 335 4.40 21.48 -13.62
CA CYS A 335 3.26 21.18 -14.46
C CYS A 335 2.57 19.87 -14.01
N VAL A 336 1.25 19.82 -14.14
CA VAL A 336 0.46 18.58 -14.06
C VAL A 336 0.49 17.85 -15.41
N THR A 337 0.24 18.56 -16.49
CA THR A 337 0.31 18.08 -17.89
C THR A 337 0.98 19.15 -18.74
N PRO A 338 1.32 18.87 -20.01
CA PRO A 338 1.88 19.89 -20.91
C PRO A 338 1.06 21.17 -21.03
N ASP A 339 -0.25 21.09 -20.80
CA ASP A 339 -1.20 22.20 -20.91
C ASP A 339 -1.70 22.74 -19.55
N MET A 340 -1.20 22.21 -18.42
CA MET A 340 -1.62 22.57 -17.06
C MET A 340 -0.44 23.01 -16.20
N PRO A 341 0.12 24.20 -16.42
CA PRO A 341 1.25 24.71 -15.65
C PRO A 341 0.80 25.23 -14.28
N TYR A 342 1.68 25.09 -13.29
CA TYR A 342 1.65 25.87 -12.06
C TYR A 342 2.19 27.29 -12.32
N VAL A 343 2.07 28.15 -11.32
CA VAL A 343 2.52 29.55 -11.36
C VAL A 343 3.76 29.67 -10.46
N ASP A 344 4.79 30.35 -10.95
CA ASP A 344 5.95 30.71 -10.17
C ASP A 344 5.53 31.66 -9.04
N TYR A 345 5.58 31.15 -7.80
CA TYR A 345 5.10 31.85 -6.61
C TYR A 345 6.26 32.17 -5.66
N ASP A 346 6.52 33.43 -5.42
CA ASP A 346 7.55 33.87 -4.49
C ASP A 346 7.02 33.84 -3.02
N PHE A 347 7.48 32.81 -2.28
CA PHE A 347 7.13 32.64 -0.85
C PHE A 347 7.67 33.76 0.05
N ALA A 348 8.69 34.53 -0.37
CA ALA A 348 9.22 35.63 0.41
C ALA A 348 8.34 36.88 0.34
N THR A 349 7.74 37.15 -0.81
CA THR A 349 6.91 38.33 -1.05
C THR A 349 5.42 38.03 -1.09
N GLY A 350 5.03 36.79 -1.37
CA GLY A 350 3.66 36.39 -1.61
C GLY A 350 3.12 36.85 -2.99
N GLU A 351 4.01 37.18 -3.92
CA GLU A 351 3.65 37.64 -5.26
C GLU A 351 3.74 36.43 -6.25
N SER A 352 2.81 36.42 -7.21
CA SER A 352 2.81 35.42 -8.29
C SER A 352 3.58 35.97 -9.50
N GLY A 353 4.43 35.14 -10.05
CA GLY A 353 5.14 35.36 -11.31
C GLY A 353 4.32 34.93 -12.54
N GLU A 354 5.01 34.44 -13.56
CA GLU A 354 4.41 33.89 -14.77
C GLU A 354 4.14 32.38 -14.57
N ALA A 355 3.26 31.79 -15.39
CA ALA A 355 3.08 30.34 -15.42
C ALA A 355 4.33 29.68 -16.04
N PHE A 356 4.69 28.49 -15.52
CA PHE A 356 5.83 27.72 -16.04
C PHE A 356 5.61 27.27 -17.50
N ASP A 357 6.68 27.19 -18.26
CA ASP A 357 6.65 26.65 -19.64
C ASP A 357 6.86 25.14 -19.64
N CYS A 358 5.77 24.37 -19.73
CA CYS A 358 5.82 22.91 -19.72
C CYS A 358 6.48 22.29 -20.97
N ALA A 359 6.57 23.05 -22.08
CA ALA A 359 7.25 22.58 -23.28
C ALA A 359 8.78 22.73 -23.20
N ALA A 360 9.26 23.65 -22.34
CA ALA A 360 10.67 23.89 -22.12
C ALA A 360 10.90 24.34 -20.65
N PRO A 361 10.66 23.43 -19.67
CA PRO A 361 10.78 23.81 -18.27
C PRO A 361 12.21 24.17 -17.90
N VAL A 362 12.34 25.15 -17.00
CA VAL A 362 13.64 25.67 -16.58
C VAL A 362 13.68 25.64 -15.05
N ASN A 363 14.74 25.06 -14.48
CA ASN A 363 15.00 25.02 -13.05
C ASN A 363 16.10 26.03 -12.69
N GLU A 364 15.73 27.23 -12.26
CA GLU A 364 16.63 28.29 -11.81
C GLU A 364 16.72 28.39 -10.27
N SER A 365 16.11 27.44 -9.53
CA SER A 365 16.21 27.44 -8.08
C SER A 365 17.65 27.47 -7.58
N PRO A 366 17.95 28.25 -6.54
CA PRO A 366 19.27 28.25 -5.91
C PRO A 366 19.64 26.88 -5.30
N ASN A 367 18.65 25.99 -5.10
CA ASN A 367 18.83 24.65 -4.59
C ASN A 367 19.06 23.59 -5.68
N ASN A 368 18.97 23.98 -6.97
CA ASN A 368 19.22 23.08 -8.09
C ASN A 368 20.73 22.81 -8.24
N THR A 369 21.10 21.53 -8.30
CA THR A 369 22.47 21.06 -8.59
C THR A 369 22.58 20.37 -9.95
N GLY A 370 21.47 20.28 -10.68
CA GLY A 370 21.35 19.66 -11.97
C GLY A 370 21.36 20.63 -13.15
N LEU A 371 20.84 20.16 -14.27
CA LEU A 371 20.66 20.98 -15.47
C LEU A 371 19.62 22.08 -15.22
N THR A 372 19.87 23.24 -15.84
CA THR A 372 18.88 24.34 -15.82
C THR A 372 17.76 24.09 -16.84
N GLU A 373 18.09 23.63 -18.06
CA GLU A 373 17.10 23.27 -19.08
C GLU A 373 16.67 21.81 -18.89
N LEU A 374 15.37 21.58 -18.69
CA LEU A 374 14.81 20.25 -18.42
C LEU A 374 14.15 19.66 -19.68
N PRO A 375 14.01 18.32 -19.75
CA PRO A 375 13.21 17.68 -20.80
C PRO A 375 11.76 18.21 -20.79
N PRO A 376 11.11 18.30 -21.97
CA PRO A 376 9.71 18.72 -22.05
C PRO A 376 8.80 17.78 -21.26
N VAL A 377 7.70 18.32 -20.76
CA VAL A 377 6.73 17.55 -19.97
C VAL A 377 5.97 16.57 -20.86
N ALA A 378 5.94 15.33 -20.47
CA ALA A 378 5.17 14.27 -21.12
C ALA A 378 3.69 14.32 -20.70
N GLN A 379 2.80 13.82 -21.59
CA GLN A 379 1.39 13.72 -21.31
C GLN A 379 1.09 12.39 -20.60
N PRO A 380 0.58 12.38 -19.34
CA PRO A 380 0.06 11.15 -18.74
C PRO A 380 -1.21 10.70 -19.49
N GLN A 381 -1.51 9.40 -19.49
CA GLN A 381 -2.71 8.88 -20.14
C GLN A 381 -3.98 9.17 -19.34
N VAL A 382 -3.88 9.22 -18.00
CA VAL A 382 -4.99 9.54 -17.09
C VAL A 382 -4.52 10.58 -16.08
N TRP A 383 -5.36 11.60 -15.82
CA TRP A 383 -5.18 12.57 -14.74
C TRP A 383 -6.54 13.04 -14.25
N TYR A 384 -6.68 13.22 -12.94
CA TYR A 384 -7.97 13.51 -12.33
C TYR A 384 -7.81 14.23 -11.00
N GLY A 385 -8.81 15.05 -10.65
CA GLY A 385 -8.90 15.76 -9.37
C GLY A 385 -9.97 15.15 -8.46
N GLU A 386 -10.26 15.81 -7.34
CA GLU A 386 -11.29 15.38 -6.37
C GLU A 386 -12.71 15.37 -6.98
N GLY A 387 -13.00 16.33 -7.84
CA GLY A 387 -14.29 16.43 -8.52
C GLY A 387 -14.45 15.44 -9.66
N GLU A 388 -15.69 15.35 -10.20
CA GLU A 388 -15.98 14.53 -11.38
C GLU A 388 -15.17 15.01 -12.59
N SER A 389 -14.37 14.13 -13.18
CA SER A 389 -13.59 14.43 -14.38
C SER A 389 -14.47 14.41 -15.63
N GLU A 390 -14.40 15.47 -16.46
CA GLU A 390 -15.09 15.49 -17.76
C GLU A 390 -14.49 14.47 -18.75
N LEU A 391 -13.21 14.13 -18.60
CA LEU A 391 -12.48 13.20 -19.48
C LEU A 391 -12.55 11.76 -18.98
N PHE A 392 -12.59 11.56 -17.68
CA PHE A 392 -12.53 10.26 -17.01
C PHE A 392 -13.63 10.13 -15.94
N PRO A 393 -14.93 10.25 -16.33
CA PRO A 393 -16.04 10.23 -15.37
C PRO A 393 -16.16 8.91 -14.61
N GLU A 394 -15.57 7.83 -15.13
CA GLU A 394 -15.56 6.50 -14.52
C GLU A 394 -14.74 6.44 -13.22
N LEU A 395 -13.86 7.41 -13.00
CA LEU A 395 -13.05 7.49 -11.77
C LEU A 395 -13.86 8.04 -10.59
N GLY A 396 -14.99 8.74 -10.86
CA GLY A 396 -15.85 9.27 -9.80
C GLY A 396 -15.28 10.51 -9.11
N THR A 397 -15.61 10.70 -7.83
CA THR A 397 -15.19 11.82 -6.97
C THR A 397 -14.66 11.30 -5.64
N GLY A 398 -13.88 12.10 -4.91
CA GLY A 398 -13.29 11.75 -3.62
C GLY A 398 -11.82 12.12 -3.56
N GLY A 399 -11.10 11.61 -2.57
CA GLY A 399 -9.66 11.78 -2.43
C GLY A 399 -8.89 11.29 -3.67
N ILE A 400 -7.58 11.53 -3.71
CA ILE A 400 -6.76 11.26 -4.91
C ILE A 400 -5.48 10.55 -4.49
N GLY A 401 -5.53 9.23 -4.46
CA GLY A 401 -4.42 8.34 -4.11
C GLY A 401 -4.21 7.25 -5.17
N PRO A 402 -3.80 7.61 -6.41
CA PRO A 402 -3.63 6.63 -7.47
C PRO A 402 -2.48 5.66 -7.17
N MET A 403 -2.73 4.38 -7.42
CA MET A 403 -1.77 3.29 -7.33
C MET A 403 -1.75 2.50 -8.64
N ALA A 404 -0.57 2.18 -9.16
CA ALA A 404 -0.45 1.29 -10.32
C ALA A 404 -0.58 -0.16 -9.85
N GLY A 405 -1.39 -0.94 -10.54
CA GLY A 405 -1.52 -2.37 -10.31
C GLY A 405 -1.05 -3.17 -11.53
N PRO A 406 -0.92 -4.51 -11.38
CA PRO A 406 -0.32 -5.38 -12.37
C PRO A 406 -1.19 -5.55 -13.62
N ALA A 407 -0.55 -5.82 -14.76
CA ALA A 407 -1.24 -6.39 -15.92
C ALA A 407 -1.35 -7.91 -15.77
N TYR A 408 -2.54 -8.45 -16.01
CA TYR A 408 -2.76 -9.89 -15.92
C TYR A 408 -2.13 -10.63 -17.12
N ASP A 409 -1.33 -11.66 -16.85
CA ASP A 409 -0.81 -12.59 -17.85
C ASP A 409 -1.60 -13.91 -17.78
N PHE A 410 -2.44 -14.13 -18.77
CA PHE A 410 -3.35 -15.29 -18.78
C PHE A 410 -2.65 -16.62 -19.06
N ASP A 411 -2.64 -17.51 -18.08
CA ASP A 411 -2.24 -18.88 -18.29
C ASP A 411 -3.43 -19.86 -18.17
N ARG A 412 -3.79 -20.46 -19.29
CA ARG A 412 -4.85 -21.48 -19.35
C ARG A 412 -4.65 -22.65 -18.37
N ARG A 413 -3.45 -22.90 -17.86
CA ARG A 413 -3.19 -23.93 -16.84
C ARG A 413 -3.85 -23.58 -15.52
N ASN A 414 -3.88 -22.32 -15.18
CA ASN A 414 -4.41 -21.77 -13.91
C ASN A 414 -5.95 -21.81 -13.84
N THR A 415 -6.64 -22.03 -14.97
CA THR A 415 -8.11 -22.15 -15.03
C THR A 415 -8.59 -23.61 -15.03
N LYS A 416 -7.69 -24.60 -14.82
CA LYS A 416 -8.03 -26.03 -14.90
C LYS A 416 -7.83 -26.74 -13.57
N GLY A 417 -8.85 -27.47 -13.16
CA GLY A 417 -8.82 -28.28 -11.93
C GLY A 417 -9.89 -27.83 -10.94
N ARG A 418 -10.07 -28.60 -9.87
CA ARG A 418 -11.11 -28.32 -8.86
C ARG A 418 -10.73 -27.17 -7.91
N THR A 419 -9.46 -26.89 -7.84
CA THR A 419 -8.90 -25.83 -6.98
C THR A 419 -8.30 -24.69 -7.79
N ALA A 420 -8.54 -24.69 -9.12
CA ALA A 420 -8.08 -23.61 -9.98
C ALA A 420 -8.73 -22.27 -9.57
N VAL A 421 -7.92 -21.23 -9.54
CA VAL A 421 -8.31 -19.87 -9.07
C VAL A 421 -7.96 -18.78 -10.06
N GLY A 422 -7.22 -19.12 -11.14
CA GLY A 422 -6.70 -18.16 -12.12
C GLY A 422 -7.81 -17.42 -12.85
N TRP A 423 -7.60 -16.14 -13.02
CA TRP A 423 -8.54 -15.21 -13.66
C TRP A 423 -8.78 -15.58 -15.14
N PRO A 424 -9.90 -15.19 -15.72
CA PRO A 424 -10.26 -15.55 -17.10
C PRO A 424 -9.51 -14.70 -18.13
N GLU A 425 -9.40 -15.24 -19.35
CA GLU A 425 -8.74 -14.63 -20.53
C GLU A 425 -9.26 -13.22 -20.87
N TYR A 426 -10.41 -12.81 -20.36
CA TYR A 426 -10.95 -11.47 -20.52
C TYR A 426 -10.02 -10.38 -20.01
N TYR A 427 -9.31 -10.63 -18.91
CA TYR A 427 -8.39 -9.68 -18.28
C TYR A 427 -6.95 -9.74 -18.81
N ASP A 428 -6.66 -10.61 -19.80
CA ASP A 428 -5.33 -10.79 -20.36
C ASP A 428 -4.76 -9.48 -20.92
N GLY A 429 -3.59 -9.06 -20.44
CA GLY A 429 -2.91 -7.83 -20.80
C GLY A 429 -3.60 -6.54 -20.32
N MET A 430 -4.57 -6.63 -19.42
CA MET A 430 -5.26 -5.45 -18.86
C MET A 430 -4.51 -4.96 -17.62
N PRO A 431 -3.92 -3.74 -17.64
CA PRO A 431 -3.39 -3.10 -16.45
C PRO A 431 -4.50 -2.86 -15.44
N LEU A 432 -4.25 -3.22 -14.18
CA LEU A 432 -5.08 -2.81 -13.07
C LEU A 432 -4.63 -1.44 -12.55
N PHE A 433 -5.57 -0.73 -12.03
CA PHE A 433 -5.42 0.54 -11.34
C PHE A 433 -6.25 0.49 -10.08
N HIS A 434 -5.67 0.83 -8.96
CA HIS A 434 -6.43 0.94 -7.72
C HIS A 434 -6.28 2.34 -7.14
N GLU A 435 -7.31 2.76 -6.45
CA GLU A 435 -7.37 4.07 -5.85
C GLU A 435 -7.50 3.91 -4.35
N PHE A 436 -6.45 4.31 -3.64
CA PHE A 436 -6.30 4.11 -2.20
C PHE A 436 -7.41 4.80 -1.40
N THR A 437 -7.80 6.02 -1.79
CA THR A 437 -8.77 6.84 -1.05
C THR A 437 -10.21 6.72 -1.56
N ARG A 438 -10.45 5.94 -2.61
CA ARG A 438 -11.78 5.70 -3.22
C ARG A 438 -12.19 4.24 -3.21
N ASP A 439 -11.41 3.37 -2.60
CA ASP A 439 -11.72 1.97 -2.30
C ASP A 439 -12.17 1.15 -3.50
N TYR A 440 -11.51 1.31 -4.64
CA TYR A 440 -11.85 0.55 -5.84
C TYR A 440 -10.64 0.06 -6.65
N VAL A 441 -10.92 -0.94 -7.48
CA VAL A 441 -10.02 -1.41 -8.54
C VAL A 441 -10.67 -1.16 -9.90
N LYS A 442 -9.90 -0.64 -10.87
CA LYS A 442 -10.29 -0.44 -12.26
C LYS A 442 -9.34 -1.20 -13.19
N GLY A 443 -9.80 -1.51 -14.39
CA GLY A 443 -8.96 -1.97 -15.49
C GLY A 443 -8.78 -0.86 -16.53
N PHE A 444 -7.57 -0.71 -17.05
CA PHE A 444 -7.23 0.27 -18.08
C PHE A 444 -6.83 -0.44 -19.38
N PRO A 445 -7.77 -1.04 -20.15
CA PRO A 445 -7.42 -1.66 -21.41
C PRO A 445 -6.69 -0.69 -22.32
N LEU A 446 -5.52 -1.11 -22.84
CA LEU A 446 -4.67 -0.30 -23.70
C LEU A 446 -5.01 -0.54 -25.17
N GLY A 447 -5.04 0.54 -25.94
CA GLY A 447 -5.16 0.48 -27.39
C GLY A 447 -3.83 0.13 -28.08
N ASP A 448 -3.87 -0.15 -29.39
CA ASP A 448 -2.68 -0.45 -30.19
C ASP A 448 -1.62 0.68 -30.17
N ASP A 449 -2.02 1.89 -29.85
CA ASP A 449 -1.15 3.08 -29.70
C ASP A 449 -0.59 3.25 -28.28
N GLY A 450 -0.99 2.37 -27.35
CA GLY A 450 -0.61 2.43 -25.94
C GLY A 450 -1.38 3.44 -25.09
N GLY A 451 -2.37 4.10 -25.69
CA GLY A 451 -3.31 4.94 -24.94
C GLY A 451 -4.37 4.11 -24.21
N VAL A 452 -4.94 4.64 -23.15
CA VAL A 452 -6.08 4.02 -22.45
C VAL A 452 -7.31 4.05 -23.35
N ALA A 453 -7.79 2.87 -23.75
CA ALA A 453 -8.96 2.72 -24.62
C ALA A 453 -10.29 2.84 -23.88
N GLY A 454 -10.28 2.71 -22.57
CA GLY A 454 -11.43 2.83 -21.69
C GLY A 454 -11.02 2.61 -20.22
N ILE A 455 -11.95 2.88 -19.32
CA ILE A 455 -11.79 2.61 -17.87
C ILE A 455 -12.93 1.70 -17.47
N GLU A 456 -12.60 0.51 -17.02
CA GLU A 456 -13.57 -0.52 -16.68
C GLU A 456 -13.58 -0.80 -15.18
N PRO A 457 -14.74 -0.92 -14.53
CA PRO A 457 -14.78 -1.34 -13.14
C PRO A 457 -14.38 -2.82 -13.03
N VAL A 458 -13.53 -3.13 -12.07
CA VAL A 458 -13.14 -4.50 -11.74
C VAL A 458 -13.78 -4.86 -10.40
N LEU A 459 -14.68 -5.86 -10.42
CA LEU A 459 -15.40 -6.36 -9.24
C LEU A 459 -16.06 -5.25 -8.38
N PRO A 460 -16.88 -4.38 -8.95
CA PRO A 460 -17.40 -3.19 -8.27
C PRO A 460 -18.34 -3.48 -7.09
N SER A 461 -18.77 -4.72 -6.86
CA SER A 461 -19.51 -5.11 -5.65
C SER A 461 -18.61 -5.63 -4.52
N PHE A 462 -17.31 -5.77 -4.76
CA PHE A 462 -16.37 -6.14 -3.71
C PHE A 462 -15.98 -4.89 -2.92
N VAL A 463 -15.87 -5.07 -1.60
CA VAL A 463 -15.37 -4.03 -0.72
C VAL A 463 -13.86 -4.12 -0.69
N PHE A 464 -13.22 -3.00 -0.93
CA PHE A 464 -11.79 -2.79 -0.75
C PHE A 464 -11.62 -1.68 0.29
N ASP A 465 -10.77 -1.90 1.29
CA ASP A 465 -10.53 -0.93 2.35
C ASP A 465 -9.12 -0.36 2.18
N ASN A 466 -9.00 0.78 1.49
CA ASN A 466 -7.73 1.42 1.15
C ASN A 466 -6.74 0.42 0.51
N PRO A 467 -6.99 -0.05 -0.73
CA PRO A 467 -6.14 -1.05 -1.39
C PRO A 467 -4.74 -0.48 -1.61
N MET A 468 -3.76 -1.03 -0.89
CA MET A 468 -2.39 -0.54 -0.83
C MET A 468 -1.50 -1.17 -1.90
N ASP A 469 -1.71 -2.47 -2.20
CA ASP A 469 -0.94 -3.17 -3.20
C ASP A 469 -1.69 -4.36 -3.81
N LEU A 470 -1.39 -4.68 -5.08
CA LEU A 470 -2.00 -5.75 -5.87
C LEU A 470 -0.92 -6.56 -6.59
N GLU A 471 -0.96 -7.90 -6.52
CA GLU A 471 -0.07 -8.76 -7.29
C GLU A 471 -0.79 -10.02 -7.81
N PHE A 472 -0.52 -10.45 -9.05
CA PHE A 472 -0.97 -11.76 -9.54
C PHE A 472 0.02 -12.86 -9.17
N GLY A 473 -0.47 -13.87 -8.46
CA GLY A 473 0.32 -15.06 -8.15
C GLY A 473 0.52 -15.99 -9.34
N SER A 474 1.44 -16.95 -9.18
CA SER A 474 1.71 -18.00 -10.18
C SER A 474 0.50 -18.87 -10.49
N ASN A 475 -0.46 -18.95 -9.57
CA ASN A 475 -1.77 -19.61 -9.70
C ASN A 475 -2.79 -18.78 -10.49
N GLY A 476 -2.46 -17.54 -10.86
CA GLY A 476 -3.29 -16.60 -11.61
C GLY A 476 -4.43 -15.95 -10.81
N ALA A 477 -4.45 -16.08 -9.50
CA ALA A 477 -5.33 -15.31 -8.61
C ALA A 477 -4.72 -13.93 -8.33
N LEU A 478 -5.56 -12.94 -8.04
CA LEU A 478 -5.13 -11.63 -7.60
C LEU A 478 -4.99 -11.61 -6.08
N TYR A 479 -3.84 -11.21 -5.57
CA TYR A 479 -3.59 -10.94 -4.17
C TYR A 479 -3.76 -9.45 -3.92
N VAL A 480 -4.37 -9.09 -2.80
CA VAL A 480 -4.70 -7.71 -2.45
C VAL A 480 -4.26 -7.47 -1.01
N LEU A 481 -3.48 -6.43 -0.81
CA LEU A 481 -3.12 -5.92 0.49
C LEU A 481 -3.93 -4.64 0.76
N GLU A 482 -4.66 -4.61 1.86
CA GLU A 482 -5.54 -3.50 2.23
C GLU A 482 -5.05 -2.89 3.54
N TYR A 483 -4.96 -1.55 3.56
CA TYR A 483 -4.41 -0.80 4.67
C TYR A 483 -5.45 -0.52 5.78
N GLY A 484 -6.74 -0.37 5.40
CA GLY A 484 -7.81 0.05 6.28
C GLY A 484 -7.92 1.57 6.46
N ASP A 485 -8.91 2.03 7.23
CA ASP A 485 -9.40 3.42 7.27
C ASP A 485 -8.48 4.45 7.99
N GLY A 486 -7.41 4.06 8.62
CA GLY A 486 -6.51 4.98 9.36
C GLY A 486 -5.24 5.31 8.60
N PHE A 487 -4.48 6.32 9.07
CA PHE A 487 -3.13 6.63 8.61
C PHE A 487 -2.13 6.41 9.75
N PHE A 488 -0.95 5.87 9.44
CA PHE A 488 0.14 5.63 10.39
C PHE A 488 -0.26 4.79 11.61
N ALA A 489 -1.12 3.80 11.40
CA ALA A 489 -1.68 2.94 12.43
C ALA A 489 -1.92 1.50 11.95
N GLU A 490 -1.94 0.56 12.91
CA GLU A 490 -2.46 -0.78 12.66
C GLU A 490 -3.99 -0.73 12.65
N ASN A 491 -4.59 -0.81 11.46
CA ASN A 491 -6.04 -0.71 11.31
C ASN A 491 -6.73 -2.06 11.51
N PRO A 492 -7.86 -2.11 12.23
CA PRO A 492 -8.57 -3.37 12.49
C PRO A 492 -9.25 -3.97 11.25
N ASP A 493 -9.43 -3.19 10.20
CA ASP A 493 -9.99 -3.56 8.90
C ASP A 493 -8.92 -3.82 7.83
N ALA A 494 -7.63 -3.63 8.18
CA ALA A 494 -6.53 -4.04 7.32
C ALA A 494 -6.54 -5.55 7.08
N GLN A 495 -6.24 -5.98 5.85
CA GLN A 495 -6.16 -7.40 5.53
C GLN A 495 -5.28 -7.73 4.33
N LEU A 496 -4.72 -8.94 4.33
CA LEU A 496 -4.21 -9.59 3.14
C LEU A 496 -5.27 -10.57 2.63
N SER A 497 -5.67 -10.41 1.40
CA SER A 497 -6.70 -11.26 0.78
C SER A 497 -6.27 -11.77 -0.60
N ARG A 498 -7.00 -12.76 -1.11
CA ARG A 498 -6.83 -13.31 -2.46
C ARG A 498 -8.19 -13.34 -3.17
N ILE A 499 -8.23 -12.88 -4.40
CA ILE A 499 -9.44 -12.92 -5.23
C ILE A 499 -9.33 -14.06 -6.24
N ASP A 500 -10.09 -15.12 -5.97
CA ASP A 500 -10.17 -16.33 -6.74
C ASP A 500 -11.24 -16.24 -7.83
N TYR A 501 -10.94 -16.62 -9.07
CA TYR A 501 -11.96 -16.93 -10.05
C TYR A 501 -12.40 -18.39 -9.88
N ILE A 502 -13.63 -18.59 -9.41
CA ILE A 502 -14.17 -19.93 -9.10
C ILE A 502 -14.80 -20.62 -10.33
N GLY A 503 -14.94 -19.89 -11.44
CA GLY A 503 -15.47 -20.42 -12.70
C GLY A 503 -16.90 -20.95 -12.61
N SER A 504 -17.32 -21.70 -13.63
CA SER A 504 -18.67 -22.28 -13.69
C SER A 504 -18.93 -23.45 -12.73
N ASP A 505 -17.89 -23.97 -12.09
CA ASP A 505 -18.02 -25.05 -11.10
C ASP A 505 -18.59 -24.54 -9.77
N GLY A 506 -18.47 -23.22 -9.52
CA GLY A 506 -19.10 -22.48 -8.45
C GLY A 506 -18.75 -22.97 -7.05
N ASN A 507 -17.63 -23.70 -6.89
CA ASN A 507 -17.18 -24.16 -5.57
C ASN A 507 -16.41 -23.02 -4.89
N ARG A 508 -16.98 -22.48 -3.83
CA ARG A 508 -16.37 -21.43 -3.02
C ARG A 508 -15.46 -22.00 -1.95
N SER A 509 -14.46 -21.23 -1.57
CA SER A 509 -13.65 -21.52 -0.38
C SER A 509 -14.48 -21.30 0.90
N PRO A 510 -14.24 -22.08 1.96
CA PRO A 510 -14.84 -21.81 3.27
C PRO A 510 -14.53 -20.41 3.77
N VAL A 511 -15.38 -19.89 4.67
CA VAL A 511 -15.16 -18.65 5.41
C VAL A 511 -14.91 -19.02 6.88
N PRO A 512 -13.63 -19.13 7.29
CA PRO A 512 -13.29 -19.47 8.67
C PRO A 512 -13.51 -18.28 9.61
N GLN A 513 -13.83 -18.60 10.86
CA GLN A 513 -13.82 -17.65 11.98
C GLN A 513 -13.05 -18.30 13.11
N ALA A 514 -12.11 -17.57 13.69
CA ALA A 514 -11.32 -18.01 14.82
C ALA A 514 -11.47 -17.02 15.98
N ALA A 515 -11.69 -17.53 17.19
CA ALA A 515 -11.75 -16.73 18.39
C ALA A 515 -11.08 -17.47 19.56
N ALA A 516 -10.54 -16.71 20.51
CA ALA A 516 -9.92 -17.22 21.71
C ALA A 516 -10.63 -16.68 22.97
N SER A 517 -10.65 -17.45 24.04
CA SER A 517 -11.21 -17.03 25.34
C SER A 517 -10.33 -16.01 26.06
N ALA A 518 -9.05 -15.93 25.70
CA ALA A 518 -8.07 -14.94 26.14
C ALA A 518 -7.03 -14.74 25.04
N THR A 519 -6.60 -13.51 24.84
CA THR A 519 -5.57 -13.11 23.86
C THR A 519 -4.25 -12.74 24.52
N ASP A 520 -4.24 -12.62 25.85
CA ASP A 520 -3.06 -12.30 26.65
C ASP A 520 -3.18 -12.91 28.05
N GLY A 521 -2.05 -13.03 28.77
CA GLY A 521 -2.02 -13.51 30.14
C GLY A 521 -0.70 -14.17 30.55
N GLN A 522 -0.56 -14.48 31.84
CA GLN A 522 0.65 -15.10 32.38
C GLN A 522 0.73 -16.61 32.12
N ALA A 523 1.94 -17.14 31.87
CA ALA A 523 2.17 -18.58 31.76
C ALA A 523 2.01 -19.31 33.11
N PRO A 524 1.37 -20.50 33.16
CA PRO A 524 0.71 -21.20 32.05
C PRO A 524 -0.66 -20.61 31.74
N LEU A 525 -0.94 -20.26 30.48
CA LEU A 525 -2.19 -19.71 30.02
C LEU A 525 -3.03 -20.80 29.31
N GLU A 526 -4.19 -21.13 29.87
CA GLU A 526 -5.16 -22.03 29.21
C GLU A 526 -6.14 -21.23 28.38
N VAL A 527 -6.21 -21.52 27.08
CA VAL A 527 -7.06 -20.82 26.10
C VAL A 527 -8.02 -21.80 25.44
N ASP A 528 -9.30 -21.48 25.47
CA ASP A 528 -10.33 -22.17 24.71
C ASP A 528 -10.50 -21.47 23.35
N PHE A 529 -10.29 -22.21 22.26
CA PHE A 529 -10.48 -21.71 20.90
C PHE A 529 -11.83 -22.08 20.34
N SER A 530 -12.40 -21.19 19.53
CA SER A 530 -13.71 -21.36 18.91
C SER A 530 -13.64 -21.11 17.42
N SER A 531 -14.26 -21.99 16.63
CA SER A 531 -14.55 -21.78 15.22
C SER A 531 -16.03 -21.44 14.97
N GLU A 532 -16.72 -20.88 15.96
CA GLU A 532 -18.12 -20.48 15.80
C GLU A 532 -18.25 -19.37 14.75
N GLY A 533 -19.25 -19.50 13.86
CA GLY A 533 -19.39 -18.61 12.70
C GLY A 533 -18.72 -19.14 11.43
N THR A 534 -17.79 -20.10 11.52
CA THR A 534 -17.20 -20.74 10.32
C THR A 534 -18.27 -21.42 9.50
N GLU A 535 -18.34 -21.06 8.22
CA GLU A 535 -19.30 -21.62 7.27
C GLU A 535 -18.67 -21.92 5.91
N ASP A 536 -19.38 -22.71 5.12
CA ASP A 536 -19.09 -22.94 3.72
C ASP A 536 -20.24 -22.33 2.91
N PRO A 537 -19.97 -21.40 1.96
CA PRO A 537 -21.02 -20.74 1.21
C PRO A 537 -21.87 -21.68 0.32
N ASP A 538 -21.34 -22.88 0.01
CA ASP A 538 -22.03 -23.93 -0.74
C ASP A 538 -22.69 -24.96 0.18
N GLY A 539 -22.49 -24.86 1.49
CA GLY A 539 -23.03 -25.74 2.51
C GLY A 539 -22.30 -27.09 2.62
N ASP A 540 -21.05 -27.15 2.17
CA ASP A 540 -20.23 -28.35 2.22
C ASP A 540 -19.76 -28.66 3.66
N ARG A 541 -19.40 -29.93 3.90
CA ARG A 541 -18.90 -30.36 5.21
C ARG A 541 -17.42 -29.99 5.35
N LEU A 542 -17.08 -29.23 6.38
CA LEU A 542 -15.74 -28.72 6.62
C LEU A 542 -14.86 -29.68 7.45
N ARG A 543 -13.56 -29.62 7.20
CA ARG A 543 -12.47 -30.19 7.98
C ARG A 543 -11.71 -29.04 8.63
N TYR A 544 -11.44 -29.15 9.94
CA TYR A 544 -10.76 -28.17 10.77
C TYR A 544 -9.35 -28.66 11.08
N GLU A 545 -8.37 -27.74 11.03
CA GLU A 545 -6.96 -27.99 11.38
C GLU A 545 -6.46 -26.74 12.11
N TRP A 546 -6.08 -26.91 13.38
CA TRP A 546 -5.53 -25.87 14.24
C TRP A 546 -4.03 -26.06 14.38
N HIS A 547 -3.31 -24.92 14.35
CA HIS A 547 -1.89 -24.81 14.62
C HIS A 547 -1.74 -23.82 15.78
N PHE A 548 -1.16 -24.26 16.91
CA PHE A 548 -0.98 -23.43 18.10
C PHE A 548 0.42 -22.81 18.20
N ASP A 549 1.33 -23.24 17.33
CA ASP A 549 2.68 -22.71 17.17
C ASP A 549 3.12 -22.74 15.70
N ASP A 550 4.30 -22.21 15.43
CA ASP A 550 4.83 -22.03 14.07
C ASP A 550 5.56 -23.28 13.54
N ASP A 551 5.36 -24.49 14.12
CA ASP A 551 6.10 -25.71 13.73
C ASP A 551 5.56 -26.35 12.43
N GLY A 552 4.46 -25.80 11.88
CA GLY A 552 3.83 -26.24 10.64
C GLY A 552 3.07 -27.57 10.75
N ARG A 553 2.84 -28.07 11.96
CA ARG A 553 2.11 -29.31 12.20
C ARG A 553 0.72 -29.04 12.76
N VAL A 554 -0.22 -29.89 12.37
CA VAL A 554 -1.57 -29.81 12.93
C VAL A 554 -1.60 -30.31 14.36
N ASP A 555 -1.94 -29.44 15.30
CA ASP A 555 -2.05 -29.74 16.73
C ASP A 555 -3.42 -30.32 17.10
N SER A 556 -4.49 -29.77 16.50
CA SER A 556 -5.84 -30.24 16.76
C SER A 556 -6.71 -30.28 15.50
N ARG A 557 -7.63 -31.23 15.43
CA ARG A 557 -8.70 -31.32 14.43
C ARG A 557 -10.08 -31.18 15.04
N GLU A 558 -10.14 -30.82 16.30
CA GLU A 558 -11.41 -30.50 16.97
C GLU A 558 -11.95 -29.16 16.46
N ARG A 559 -13.27 -29.03 16.44
CA ARG A 559 -13.89 -27.77 16.01
C ARG A 559 -13.56 -26.62 16.96
N ASN A 560 -13.60 -26.91 18.27
CA ASN A 560 -13.33 -25.95 19.33
C ASN A 560 -12.38 -26.61 20.35
N PRO A 561 -11.07 -26.57 20.14
CA PRO A 561 -10.10 -27.16 21.06
C PRO A 561 -9.74 -26.21 22.21
N SER A 562 -9.12 -26.77 23.26
CA SER A 562 -8.41 -26.01 24.29
C SER A 562 -6.92 -26.29 24.19
N HIS A 563 -6.10 -25.28 24.44
CA HIS A 563 -4.64 -25.41 24.52
C HIS A 563 -4.08 -24.67 25.73
N THR A 564 -2.96 -25.16 26.30
CA THR A 564 -2.27 -24.48 27.41
C THR A 564 -0.88 -24.11 26.98
N PHE A 565 -0.63 -22.81 26.85
CA PHE A 565 0.70 -22.25 26.60
C PHE A 565 1.49 -22.23 27.90
N THR A 566 2.65 -22.87 27.92
CA THR A 566 3.49 -23.03 29.13
C THR A 566 4.72 -22.15 29.16
N GLU A 567 5.07 -21.54 28.03
CA GLU A 567 6.23 -20.68 27.87
C GLU A 567 5.76 -19.29 27.44
N ASN A 568 6.48 -18.25 27.86
CA ASN A 568 6.24 -16.89 27.42
C ASN A 568 6.57 -16.78 25.93
N GLY A 569 5.74 -16.05 25.18
CA GLY A 569 5.93 -15.84 23.75
C GLY A 569 4.71 -15.20 23.09
N LEU A 570 4.91 -14.78 21.85
CA LEU A 570 3.86 -14.39 20.92
C LEU A 570 3.50 -15.62 20.07
N TYR A 571 2.22 -16.00 20.08
CA TYR A 571 1.70 -17.15 19.35
C TYR A 571 0.67 -16.70 18.32
N ASN A 572 0.91 -16.95 17.04
CA ASN A 572 -0.06 -16.76 15.97
C ASN A 572 -0.82 -18.08 15.72
N VAL A 573 -1.93 -18.24 16.43
CA VAL A 573 -2.73 -19.48 16.33
C VAL A 573 -3.55 -19.42 15.05
N ALA A 574 -3.38 -20.39 14.16
CA ALA A 574 -4.11 -20.48 12.91
C ALA A 574 -5.16 -21.58 12.91
N LEU A 575 -6.34 -21.26 12.38
CA LEU A 575 -7.37 -22.20 12.00
C LEU A 575 -7.42 -22.31 10.47
N LYS A 576 -7.05 -23.46 9.92
CA LYS A 576 -7.28 -23.78 8.52
C LYS A 576 -8.53 -24.64 8.38
N VAL A 577 -9.40 -24.25 7.45
CA VAL A 577 -10.63 -24.98 7.14
C VAL A 577 -10.63 -25.37 5.68
N THR A 578 -10.99 -26.64 5.40
CA THR A 578 -10.96 -27.22 4.04
C THR A 578 -12.29 -27.91 3.71
N ASP A 579 -12.79 -27.66 2.52
CA ASP A 579 -13.97 -28.33 1.96
C ASP A 579 -13.65 -29.72 1.39
N PRO A 580 -14.64 -30.53 0.97
CA PRO A 580 -14.42 -31.85 0.40
C PRO A 580 -13.81 -31.84 -1.01
N ARG A 581 -13.78 -30.69 -1.69
CA ARG A 581 -13.22 -30.52 -3.04
C ARG A 581 -11.78 -30.04 -3.02
N GLY A 582 -11.29 -29.61 -1.82
CA GLY A 582 -9.93 -29.22 -1.54
C GLY A 582 -9.67 -27.70 -1.51
N ARG A 583 -10.73 -26.87 -1.59
CA ARG A 583 -10.58 -25.44 -1.34
C ARG A 583 -10.46 -25.18 0.15
N SER A 584 -9.60 -24.26 0.53
CA SER A 584 -9.34 -23.93 1.93
C SER A 584 -9.15 -22.44 2.13
N ALA A 585 -9.44 -22.01 3.34
CA ALA A 585 -9.11 -20.67 3.86
C ALA A 585 -8.67 -20.78 5.31
N SER A 586 -8.06 -19.74 5.86
CA SER A 586 -7.58 -19.68 7.23
C SER A 586 -8.04 -18.40 7.92
N ALA A 587 -8.12 -18.46 9.25
CA ALA A 587 -8.26 -17.31 10.13
C ALA A 587 -7.27 -17.47 11.27
N SER A 588 -6.79 -16.37 11.84
CA SER A 588 -5.79 -16.38 12.90
C SER A 588 -6.25 -15.63 14.16
N VAL A 589 -5.64 -16.01 15.28
CA VAL A 589 -5.78 -15.30 16.55
C VAL A 589 -4.41 -15.18 17.18
N ARG A 590 -4.01 -13.94 17.48
CA ARG A 590 -2.76 -13.65 18.21
C ARG A 590 -2.97 -13.87 19.71
N VAL A 591 -2.05 -14.60 20.36
CA VAL A 591 -2.04 -14.82 21.82
C VAL A 591 -0.68 -14.44 22.36
N VAL A 592 -0.65 -13.50 23.32
CA VAL A 592 0.56 -13.05 24.02
C VAL A 592 0.63 -13.70 25.40
N VAL A 593 1.66 -14.47 25.67
CA VAL A 593 1.84 -15.16 26.94
C VAL A 593 3.04 -14.60 27.70
N GLY A 594 2.81 -14.08 28.89
CA GLY A 594 3.85 -13.46 29.75
C GLY A 594 3.76 -11.94 29.80
N ASN A 595 2.81 -11.33 29.10
CA ASN A 595 2.40 -9.95 29.23
C ASN A 595 0.86 -9.91 29.31
N GLU A 596 0.29 -9.00 30.09
CA GLU A 596 -1.16 -8.79 30.24
C GLU A 596 -1.49 -7.35 29.80
N ALA A 597 -2.51 -7.19 28.97
CA ALA A 597 -2.90 -5.86 28.50
C ALA A 597 -3.29 -4.94 29.69
N PRO A 598 -2.78 -3.69 29.70
CA PRO A 598 -3.09 -2.74 30.76
C PRO A 598 -4.61 -2.50 30.86
N GLN A 599 -5.12 -2.40 32.09
CA GLN A 599 -6.50 -1.99 32.32
C GLN A 599 -6.53 -0.49 32.53
N VAL A 600 -7.03 0.22 31.54
CA VAL A 600 -7.20 1.68 31.54
C VAL A 600 -8.63 2.01 31.94
N THR A 601 -8.81 3.03 32.76
CA THR A 601 -10.13 3.56 33.13
C THR A 601 -10.10 5.09 33.10
N LEU A 602 -10.87 5.69 32.22
CA LEU A 602 -11.08 7.13 32.14
C LEU A 602 -12.11 7.56 33.22
N VAL A 603 -11.61 7.95 34.39
CA VAL A 603 -12.43 8.34 35.52
C VAL A 603 -13.14 9.66 35.25
N ARG A 604 -12.46 10.55 34.51
CA ARG A 604 -12.96 11.85 34.02
C ARG A 604 -12.34 12.18 32.66
N PRO A 605 -13.11 12.87 31.77
CA PRO A 605 -14.53 13.12 31.90
C PRO A 605 -15.34 11.82 31.95
N ALA A 606 -16.56 11.83 32.50
CA ALA A 606 -17.40 10.64 32.53
C ALA A 606 -18.34 10.59 31.31
N GLU A 607 -18.72 9.36 30.92
CA GLU A 607 -19.72 9.14 29.87
C GLU A 607 -20.98 9.98 30.06
N GLY A 608 -21.36 10.74 29.04
CA GLY A 608 -22.52 11.64 29.04
C GLY A 608 -22.33 12.98 29.74
N ASP A 609 -21.14 13.31 30.22
CA ASP A 609 -20.80 14.67 30.65
C ASP A 609 -20.96 15.68 29.50
N THR A 610 -20.96 16.94 29.82
CA THR A 610 -21.08 18.04 28.83
C THR A 610 -19.84 18.91 28.82
N PHE A 611 -19.50 19.44 27.65
CA PHE A 611 -18.41 20.39 27.47
C PHE A 611 -18.81 21.53 26.52
N SER A 612 -18.06 22.62 26.48
CA SER A 612 -18.18 23.65 25.42
C SER A 612 -16.94 23.61 24.56
N PHE A 613 -17.11 23.86 23.27
CA PHE A 613 -15.98 23.99 22.35
C PHE A 613 -15.03 25.10 22.82
N GLY A 614 -13.73 24.85 22.77
CA GLY A 614 -12.70 25.75 23.29
C GLY A 614 -12.45 25.65 24.80
N ASP A 615 -13.15 24.76 25.54
CA ASP A 615 -12.89 24.52 26.96
C ASP A 615 -11.65 23.64 27.18
N ALA A 616 -10.95 23.88 28.29
CA ALA A 616 -9.96 22.95 28.82
C ALA A 616 -10.67 21.94 29.74
N VAL A 617 -10.88 20.72 29.24
CA VAL A 617 -11.59 19.66 29.96
C VAL A 617 -10.62 18.94 30.89
N PRO A 618 -10.87 18.85 32.20
CA PRO A 618 -10.00 18.10 33.10
C PRO A 618 -10.17 16.59 32.92
N PHE A 619 -9.08 15.86 32.90
CA PHE A 619 -9.10 14.39 32.85
C PHE A 619 -8.40 13.74 34.04
N GLU A 620 -8.80 12.53 34.37
CA GLU A 620 -8.22 11.62 35.35
C GLU A 620 -8.33 10.19 34.82
N VAL A 621 -7.19 9.51 34.67
CA VAL A 621 -7.06 8.14 34.17
C VAL A 621 -6.45 7.27 35.25
N GLU A 622 -7.07 6.14 35.53
CA GLU A 622 -6.51 5.07 36.37
C GLU A 622 -6.03 3.93 35.47
N VAL A 623 -4.78 3.54 35.63
CA VAL A 623 -4.16 2.42 34.91
C VAL A 623 -3.69 1.37 35.92
N THR A 624 -3.99 0.10 35.64
CA THR A 624 -3.42 -1.04 36.36
C THR A 624 -2.83 -2.02 35.37
N ASP A 625 -1.63 -2.49 35.63
CA ASP A 625 -0.87 -3.35 34.77
C ASP A 625 -0.06 -4.38 35.59
N ASP A 626 0.41 -5.46 34.97
CA ASP A 626 1.34 -6.41 35.57
C ASP A 626 2.78 -5.86 35.65
N GLN A 627 3.03 -4.73 34.96
CA GLN A 627 4.28 -3.97 34.97
C GLN A 627 4.13 -2.64 35.73
N GLU A 628 5.22 -1.89 35.91
CA GLU A 628 5.19 -0.59 36.57
C GLU A 628 4.62 0.47 35.61
N VAL A 629 3.50 1.04 35.94
CA VAL A 629 2.82 2.05 35.12
C VAL A 629 3.57 3.37 35.13
N ASN A 630 3.94 3.87 33.95
CA ASN A 630 4.50 5.21 33.76
C ASN A 630 3.39 6.17 33.33
N CYS A 631 3.00 7.09 34.23
CA CYS A 631 1.93 8.06 33.92
C CYS A 631 2.28 9.03 32.78
N ASP A 632 3.55 9.25 32.47
CA ASP A 632 3.94 10.15 31.37
C ASP A 632 3.65 9.53 29.98
N MET A 633 3.44 8.21 29.93
CA MET A 633 3.04 7.45 28.72
C MET A 633 1.52 7.28 28.60
N VAL A 634 0.73 7.73 29.58
CA VAL A 634 -0.74 7.74 29.46
C VAL A 634 -1.13 8.93 28.59
N THR A 635 -1.92 8.69 27.56
CA THR A 635 -2.44 9.74 26.69
C THR A 635 -3.95 9.85 26.77
N VAL A 636 -4.48 11.07 26.63
CA VAL A 636 -5.90 11.32 26.41
C VAL A 636 -6.05 12.14 25.14
N THR A 637 -6.77 11.60 24.19
CA THR A 637 -7.01 12.25 22.87
C THR A 637 -8.47 12.72 22.83
N TYR A 638 -8.66 14.00 22.47
CA TYR A 638 -9.96 14.54 22.11
C TYR A 638 -10.21 14.37 20.61
N ILE A 639 -11.32 13.73 20.29
CA ILE A 639 -11.79 13.48 18.92
C ILE A 639 -13.12 14.25 18.76
N LEU A 640 -13.20 15.10 17.74
CA LEU A 640 -14.46 15.70 17.33
C LEU A 640 -15.24 14.66 16.51
N GLY A 641 -16.24 14.05 17.13
CA GLY A 641 -17.13 13.11 16.45
C GLY A 641 -18.34 13.82 15.84
N HIS A 642 -18.73 13.41 14.64
CA HIS A 642 -19.97 13.83 14.00
C HIS A 642 -20.55 12.70 13.14
N ASP A 643 -21.88 12.61 13.07
CA ASP A 643 -22.57 11.53 12.37
C ASP A 643 -22.01 10.13 12.70
N ASP A 644 -21.30 9.49 11.77
CA ASP A 644 -20.73 8.14 11.90
C ASP A 644 -19.18 8.10 12.00
N HIS A 645 -18.50 9.24 11.99
CA HIS A 645 -17.04 9.31 12.10
C HIS A 645 -16.52 10.42 13.02
N GLY A 646 -15.21 10.53 13.20
CA GLY A 646 -14.58 11.52 14.07
C GLY A 646 -13.18 11.93 13.62
N HIS A 647 -12.79 13.14 14.01
CA HIS A 647 -11.49 13.73 13.69
C HIS A 647 -10.67 13.93 14.97
N PRO A 648 -9.53 13.24 15.16
CA PRO A 648 -8.60 13.53 16.25
C PRO A 648 -8.17 15.01 16.20
N GLN A 649 -8.18 15.68 17.33
CA GLN A 649 -7.92 17.12 17.43
C GLN A 649 -6.70 17.43 18.29
N THR A 650 -6.72 17.02 19.54
CA THR A 650 -5.67 17.31 20.52
C THR A 650 -5.40 16.10 21.39
N THR A 651 -4.14 15.91 21.77
CA THR A 651 -3.70 14.89 22.72
C THR A 651 -3.01 15.54 23.91
N SER A 652 -3.16 14.96 25.07
CA SER A 652 -2.52 15.41 26.32
C SER A 652 -2.02 14.20 27.10
N SER A 653 -0.81 14.25 27.63
CA SER A 653 -0.18 13.15 28.37
C SER A 653 -0.38 13.28 29.89
N GLY A 654 -0.31 12.16 30.59
CA GLY A 654 -0.37 12.07 32.05
C GLY A 654 -1.60 11.34 32.58
N CYS A 655 -1.51 10.76 33.79
CA CYS A 655 -2.66 10.19 34.49
C CYS A 655 -3.68 11.23 34.93
N THR A 656 -3.33 12.50 34.98
CA THR A 656 -4.23 13.63 35.31
C THR A 656 -3.77 14.89 34.58
N GLY A 657 -4.71 15.64 34.04
CA GLY A 657 -4.38 16.85 33.30
C GLY A 657 -5.61 17.60 32.82
N THR A 658 -5.41 18.37 31.78
CA THR A 658 -6.50 19.02 31.04
C THR A 658 -6.22 18.86 29.57
N ILE A 659 -7.27 18.58 28.81
CA ILE A 659 -7.20 18.50 27.36
C ILE A 659 -7.98 19.67 26.75
N GLN A 660 -7.38 20.35 25.77
CA GLN A 660 -8.00 21.51 25.13
C GLN A 660 -8.93 21.00 24.01
N THR A 661 -10.20 21.39 24.07
CA THR A 661 -11.11 21.14 22.95
C THR A 661 -10.99 22.26 21.91
N SER A 662 -11.17 21.94 20.65
CA SER A 662 -11.16 22.89 19.53
C SER A 662 -12.55 23.40 19.19
N ASP A 663 -12.61 24.54 18.48
CA ASP A 663 -13.84 24.98 17.82
C ASP A 663 -14.16 24.03 16.65
N PRO A 664 -15.44 23.75 16.36
CA PRO A 664 -15.84 22.81 15.31
C PRO A 664 -15.74 23.48 13.91
N GLU A 665 -14.55 23.96 13.53
CA GLU A 665 -14.34 24.61 12.23
C GLU A 665 -14.79 23.69 11.07
N GLY A 666 -15.61 24.25 10.17
CA GLY A 666 -16.11 23.49 9.01
C GLY A 666 -17.35 22.62 9.25
N HIS A 667 -17.84 22.52 10.50
CA HIS A 667 -19.01 21.72 10.86
C HIS A 667 -20.20 22.60 11.27
N ASP A 668 -21.43 22.14 10.93
CA ASP A 668 -22.67 22.82 11.33
C ASP A 668 -23.23 22.21 12.64
N PRO A 669 -23.07 22.90 13.79
CA PRO A 669 -23.51 22.35 15.07
C PRO A 669 -25.01 22.01 15.18
N GLU A 670 -25.85 22.54 14.27
CA GLU A 670 -27.30 22.25 14.27
C GLU A 670 -27.66 21.00 13.43
N HIS A 671 -26.75 20.54 12.55
CA HIS A 671 -27.06 19.47 11.58
C HIS A 671 -26.11 18.26 11.66
N ASP A 672 -24.86 18.42 12.16
CA ASP A 672 -23.83 17.37 12.05
C ASP A 672 -23.72 16.47 13.29
N ASN A 673 -24.71 16.45 14.20
CA ASN A 673 -24.75 15.60 15.40
C ASN A 673 -23.44 15.56 16.20
N LEU A 674 -22.83 16.72 16.44
CA LEU A 674 -21.50 16.84 17.06
C LEU A 674 -21.45 16.22 18.45
N ARG A 675 -20.34 15.55 18.76
CA ARG A 675 -19.99 15.00 20.08
C ARG A 675 -18.50 15.13 20.34
N GLY A 676 -18.08 15.14 21.58
CA GLY A 676 -16.69 15.00 21.97
C GLY A 676 -16.40 13.58 22.41
N VAL A 677 -15.50 12.87 21.75
CA VAL A 677 -15.02 11.58 22.20
C VAL A 677 -13.64 11.78 22.84
N PHE A 678 -13.49 11.31 24.08
CA PHE A 678 -12.23 11.40 24.84
C PHE A 678 -11.74 9.98 25.04
N VAL A 679 -10.61 9.65 24.41
CA VAL A 679 -10.01 8.31 24.46
C VAL A 679 -8.77 8.37 25.34
N ALA A 680 -8.77 7.63 26.45
CA ALA A 680 -7.58 7.39 27.25
C ALA A 680 -6.87 6.13 26.75
N SER A 681 -5.56 6.19 26.59
CA SER A 681 -4.74 5.07 26.14
C SER A 681 -3.47 4.95 26.99
N TYR A 682 -3.04 3.73 27.21
CA TYR A 682 -1.73 3.42 27.77
C TYR A 682 -1.21 2.15 27.12
N THR A 683 0.02 2.22 26.61
CA THR A 683 0.75 1.09 26.06
C THR A 683 1.87 0.72 27.04
N ASP A 684 1.90 -0.55 27.46
CA ASP A 684 2.98 -1.06 28.30
C ASP A 684 4.30 -1.18 27.48
N PRO A 685 5.46 -1.24 28.12
CA PRO A 685 6.72 -1.39 27.39
C PRO A 685 6.95 -2.78 26.80
N GLY A 686 6.01 -3.75 26.97
CA GLY A 686 6.27 -5.15 26.72
C GLY A 686 7.32 -5.70 27.68
N GLY A 687 8.06 -6.72 27.30
CA GLY A 687 9.18 -7.22 28.11
C GLY A 687 9.75 -8.53 27.59
N GLU A 688 11.09 -8.71 27.77
CA GLU A 688 11.83 -9.95 27.43
C GLU A 688 11.52 -10.49 26.00
N GLY A 689 11.30 -9.60 25.01
CA GLY A 689 10.96 -9.97 23.61
C GLY A 689 9.47 -10.21 23.38
N LEU A 690 8.62 -9.79 24.29
CA LEU A 690 7.17 -9.75 24.10
C LEU A 690 6.74 -8.39 23.56
N PRO A 691 5.70 -8.34 22.71
CA PRO A 691 5.19 -7.09 22.19
C PRO A 691 4.57 -6.25 23.31
N PRO A 692 4.62 -4.91 23.18
CA PRO A 692 3.81 -4.00 23.97
C PRO A 692 2.32 -4.32 23.79
N LEU A 693 1.51 -4.11 24.81
CA LEU A 693 0.06 -4.23 24.75
C LEU A 693 -0.57 -2.91 25.15
N THR A 694 -1.67 -2.55 24.49
CA THR A 694 -2.38 -1.29 24.71
C THR A 694 -3.72 -1.53 25.36
N GLY A 695 -3.99 -0.79 26.44
CA GLY A 695 -5.31 -0.68 27.04
C GLY A 695 -5.92 0.69 26.74
N THR A 696 -7.23 0.73 26.48
CA THR A 696 -7.97 1.96 26.18
C THR A 696 -9.27 2.03 26.96
N ASP A 697 -9.74 3.24 27.21
CA ASP A 697 -11.11 3.52 27.68
C ASP A 697 -11.59 4.85 27.13
N GLU A 698 -12.88 5.01 26.87
CA GLU A 698 -13.43 6.20 26.25
C GLU A 698 -14.63 6.78 26.97
N ALA A 699 -14.86 8.07 26.79
CA ALA A 699 -16.10 8.73 27.21
C ALA A 699 -16.61 9.66 26.11
N VAL A 700 -17.89 9.56 25.79
CA VAL A 700 -18.57 10.42 24.82
C VAL A 700 -19.31 11.53 25.56
N LEU A 701 -18.96 12.77 25.25
CA LEU A 701 -19.52 13.98 25.83
C LEU A 701 -20.42 14.72 24.84
N THR A 702 -21.46 15.37 25.37
CA THR A 702 -22.35 16.19 24.56
C THR A 702 -21.91 17.67 24.61
N PRO A 703 -21.70 18.33 23.46
CA PRO A 703 -21.37 19.74 23.45
C PRO A 703 -22.56 20.60 23.91
N VAL A 704 -22.29 21.58 24.77
CA VAL A 704 -23.27 22.62 25.10
C VAL A 704 -23.25 23.65 23.99
N MET A 705 -24.30 23.65 23.20
CA MET A 705 -24.44 24.63 22.11
C MET A 705 -24.64 26.04 22.68
N PRO A 706 -24.02 27.09 22.09
CA PRO A 706 -24.06 28.46 22.56
C PRO A 706 -25.46 29.09 22.52
#